data_0d0f2a69b151cb980cada9e5678928f4
#
_entry.id   0d0f2a69b151cb980cada9e5678928f4
#
_cell.length_a   1.000
_cell.length_b   1.000
_cell.length_c   1.000
_cell.angle_alpha   90.00
_cell.angle_beta   90.00
_cell.angle_gamma   90.00
#
_symmetry.space_group_name_H-M   'P 1'
#
loop_
_entity.id
_entity.type
_entity.pdbx_description
1 polymer ?
#
loop_
_entity_poly.entity_id
_entity_poly.type
_entity_poly.pdbx_seq_one_letter_code
_entity_poly.pdbx_strand_id
1 'polypeptide(L)'
;EGGTIDEENLANYAVDRVQTMGWVYFGLTTNCAQCHDHKFDPVTQRDFYSMAAFFRNTTQPAKDGNIKDGRGPILVIPGDQDKPRWEKLPAEIAEATKLRDERRKTAGGDFNAWLASAKPEHLDQDVPTKGLQVHLPLNEGAGNEVANVCGTPAKARALGQISWTPGGKLGPAPVIKPGSTFEVSDAGDFELNQKFSYGAWVRAGRNGVFGAIMSRMDEKNGYRGWDLWQSDRGIAVHIIDKWSDNALKVTTRDAVLKPGQWQHVFVTYNGSGKAAGVQIYINGVPQKRLVVNTNTIKPKASIRTTVPLKIGQRSEGQHFTDGSVQDARVYDRQLSEAEIKTLSDVGPLRAILAAANDKRTPQQRNALFAHYLATRDSEWMKHDSTAKKLEAEREVIKARSPITHVQEEVMNVAPMANILARGAYDKPGERVEAAVPAAFGRLPEKAPKNRLGLAQWLVSAENPLTTRVTVNRFWQEVFGQGIVKTPEDFGIMGAAPSHPELLEWLAVEFRESGWDVKKLFKLMLSSATYRQSAATSPVKLEKDRDNSLLSRGPRFRMDAEMLRDYALAASGLLSPKMGGPSVKPYQPEGIWDVVGLPGGDTRNYVQDKGENLYRRTFYTFWKRMAPPPNMEVFNAPSREVCTVRRERTNTPLQALVTMNDPQFVEAARKLAEKAIACGCNDDVKALSYIAERILCRPLKDKEKPIIAASLKDLRDHYSKTPADAEALLKVGESPVDAKLAKPELAAWTMLTNQLFNLDEVLNK
;
A
#
# COMPACT_ATOMS: atom_id res chain seq x y z
N GLU A 1 -0.05 13.44 10.57
CA GLU A 1 -0.59 14.26 9.45
C GLU A 1 -1.94 14.91 9.76
N GLY A 2 -2.64 14.51 10.81
CA GLY A 2 -3.87 15.17 11.26
C GLY A 2 -3.57 16.59 11.75
N GLY A 3 -4.29 17.60 11.20
CA GLY A 3 -4.11 18.99 11.60
C GLY A 3 -2.97 19.75 10.91
N THR A 4 -2.25 19.13 9.96
CA THR A 4 -1.20 19.81 9.19
C THR A 4 -1.76 20.59 7.99
N ILE A 5 -1.03 21.60 7.56
CA ILE A 5 -1.37 22.46 6.41
C ILE A 5 -0.70 21.86 5.16
N ASP A 6 -1.44 21.75 4.05
CA ASP A 6 -0.96 21.09 2.83
C ASP A 6 0.26 21.79 2.24
N GLU A 7 0.27 23.10 2.19
CA GLU A 7 1.38 23.91 1.69
C GLU A 7 2.65 23.75 2.54
N GLU A 8 2.49 23.69 3.86
CA GLU A 8 3.59 23.43 4.81
C GLU A 8 4.19 22.05 4.58
N ASN A 9 3.36 21.01 4.48
CA ASN A 9 3.84 19.66 4.21
C ASN A 9 4.64 19.57 2.91
N LEU A 10 4.12 20.15 1.83
CA LEU A 10 4.80 20.15 0.54
C LEU A 10 6.11 20.94 0.57
N ALA A 11 6.20 22.04 1.34
CA ALA A 11 7.44 22.76 1.55
C ALA A 11 8.45 21.93 2.33
N ASN A 12 8.02 21.33 3.44
CA ASN A 12 8.85 20.49 4.30
C ASN A 12 9.39 19.24 3.56
N TYR A 13 8.60 18.62 2.69
CA TYR A 13 9.07 17.51 1.86
C TYR A 13 10.21 17.91 0.91
N ALA A 14 10.15 19.10 0.33
CA ALA A 14 11.22 19.57 -0.53
C ALA A 14 12.47 19.92 0.28
N VAL A 15 12.33 20.57 1.43
CA VAL A 15 13.41 20.89 2.38
C VAL A 15 14.12 19.61 2.85
N ASP A 16 13.37 18.61 3.31
CA ASP A 16 13.92 17.32 3.76
C ASP A 16 14.74 16.64 2.65
N ARG A 17 14.29 16.68 1.41
CA ARG A 17 15.03 16.10 0.28
C ARG A 17 16.31 16.83 -0.04
N VAL A 18 16.32 18.16 0.03
CA VAL A 18 17.56 18.95 -0.15
C VAL A 18 18.54 18.64 0.97
N GLN A 19 18.08 18.55 2.21
CA GLN A 19 18.92 18.18 3.34
C GLN A 19 19.50 16.77 3.18
N THR A 20 18.65 15.81 2.81
CA THR A 20 19.08 14.44 2.54
C THR A 20 20.14 14.38 1.45
N MET A 21 19.94 15.15 0.36
CA MET A 21 20.95 15.26 -0.70
C MET A 21 22.25 15.87 -0.21
N GLY A 22 22.15 16.93 0.59
CA GLY A 22 23.30 17.56 1.22
C GLY A 22 24.17 16.55 1.96
N TRP A 23 23.57 15.77 2.87
CA TRP A 23 24.30 14.80 3.67
C TRP A 23 24.77 13.58 2.87
N VAL A 24 23.92 13.06 1.97
CA VAL A 24 24.21 11.79 1.28
C VAL A 24 25.16 11.95 0.11
N TYR A 25 25.08 13.05 -0.63
CA TYR A 25 25.85 13.23 -1.87
C TYR A 25 26.90 14.33 -1.79
N PHE A 26 26.68 15.38 -0.99
CA PHE A 26 27.64 16.48 -0.85
C PHE A 26 28.48 16.39 0.41
N GLY A 27 27.99 15.65 1.42
CA GLY A 27 28.62 15.69 2.75
C GLY A 27 28.60 17.11 3.35
N LEU A 28 27.51 17.86 3.12
CA LEU A 28 27.38 19.25 3.56
C LEU A 28 26.09 19.45 4.36
N THR A 29 26.14 20.36 5.33
CA THR A 29 25.00 20.75 6.19
C THR A 29 24.14 21.81 5.49
N THR A 30 23.52 21.48 4.36
CA THR A 30 22.81 22.45 3.48
C THR A 30 21.65 23.17 4.16
N ASN A 31 21.10 22.67 5.27
CA ASN A 31 19.93 23.24 5.97
C ASN A 31 20.14 24.66 6.48
N CYS A 32 21.37 25.07 6.78
CA CYS A 32 21.64 26.46 7.14
C CYS A 32 21.17 27.44 6.04
N ALA A 33 21.28 26.99 4.77
CA ALA A 33 20.87 27.77 3.62
C ALA A 33 19.35 27.87 3.42
N GLN A 34 18.54 27.19 4.22
CA GLN A 34 17.09 27.36 4.23
C GLN A 34 16.67 28.80 4.64
N CYS A 35 17.40 29.41 5.58
CA CYS A 35 17.01 30.70 6.16
C CYS A 35 17.88 31.87 5.70
N HIS A 36 19.16 31.63 5.39
CA HIS A 36 20.16 32.60 4.97
C HIS A 36 21.28 31.89 4.19
N ASP A 37 22.15 32.59 3.51
CA ASP A 37 23.32 31.99 2.85
C ASP A 37 24.16 31.20 3.88
N HIS A 38 24.67 30.03 3.49
CA HIS A 38 25.50 29.23 4.38
C HIS A 38 26.72 30.01 4.83
N LYS A 39 26.97 30.01 6.15
CA LYS A 39 28.01 30.88 6.74
C LYS A 39 29.43 30.56 6.28
N PHE A 40 29.73 29.29 6.05
CA PHE A 40 31.08 28.80 5.79
C PHE A 40 31.22 28.18 4.40
N ASP A 41 30.24 27.42 3.96
CA ASP A 41 30.27 26.69 2.71
C ASP A 41 29.61 27.47 1.57
N PRO A 42 30.03 27.29 0.30
CA PRO A 42 29.57 28.09 -0.82
C PRO A 42 28.18 27.63 -1.33
N VAL A 43 27.19 27.62 -0.45
CA VAL A 43 25.78 27.31 -0.74
C VAL A 43 24.94 28.50 -0.32
N THR A 44 24.37 29.21 -1.27
CA THR A 44 23.48 30.34 -1.00
C THR A 44 22.06 29.87 -0.69
N GLN A 45 21.24 30.72 -0.09
CA GLN A 45 19.82 30.48 0.08
C GLN A 45 19.13 30.24 -1.27
N ARG A 46 19.55 30.98 -2.31
CA ARG A 46 19.07 30.77 -3.68
C ARG A 46 19.38 29.38 -4.20
N ASP A 47 20.61 28.87 -4.00
CA ASP A 47 20.99 27.52 -4.39
C ASP A 47 20.14 26.46 -3.67
N PHE A 48 19.87 26.65 -2.38
CA PHE A 48 19.01 25.75 -1.60
C PHE A 48 17.61 25.62 -2.20
N TYR A 49 16.95 26.75 -2.50
CA TYR A 49 15.62 26.70 -3.08
C TYR A 49 15.61 26.31 -4.57
N SER A 50 16.69 26.56 -5.30
CA SER A 50 16.86 26.03 -6.65
C SER A 50 16.98 24.50 -6.65
N MET A 51 17.64 23.91 -5.65
CA MET A 51 17.62 22.46 -5.44
C MET A 51 16.24 21.97 -5.01
N ALA A 52 15.53 22.70 -4.12
CA ALA A 52 14.18 22.35 -3.71
C ALA A 52 13.19 22.31 -4.87
N ALA A 53 13.40 23.14 -5.90
CA ALA A 53 12.56 23.17 -7.09
C ALA A 53 12.50 21.81 -7.81
N PHE A 54 13.57 21.01 -7.86
CA PHE A 54 13.55 19.66 -8.42
C PHE A 54 12.52 18.76 -7.73
N PHE A 55 12.18 18.99 -6.47
CA PHE A 55 11.30 18.16 -5.66
C PHE A 55 9.88 18.73 -5.48
N ARG A 56 9.66 19.96 -5.94
CA ARG A 56 8.35 20.62 -5.91
C ARG A 56 7.46 20.23 -7.08
N ASN A 57 8.02 19.67 -8.14
CA ASN A 57 7.33 19.30 -9.38
C ASN A 57 7.00 17.80 -9.42
N THR A 58 6.41 17.28 -8.35
CA THR A 58 6.04 15.85 -8.27
C THR A 58 4.56 15.66 -8.02
N THR A 59 4.04 14.49 -8.40
CA THR A 59 2.64 14.10 -8.17
C THR A 59 2.35 13.69 -6.73
N GLN A 60 3.30 13.82 -5.82
CA GLN A 60 3.10 13.50 -4.41
C GLN A 60 2.06 14.44 -3.78
N PRO A 61 0.99 13.90 -3.17
CA PRO A 61 0.03 14.72 -2.41
C PRO A 61 0.65 15.19 -1.09
N ALA A 62 0.09 16.26 -0.53
CA ALA A 62 0.50 16.77 0.78
C ALA A 62 0.22 15.78 1.92
N LYS A 63 -0.80 14.94 1.76
CA LYS A 63 -1.19 13.89 2.71
C LYS A 63 -1.42 12.58 1.96
N ASP A 64 -0.86 11.48 2.43
CA ASP A 64 -1.03 10.16 1.85
C ASP A 64 -2.34 9.48 2.27
N GLY A 65 -2.88 9.84 3.42
CA GLY A 65 -4.14 9.34 3.96
C GLY A 65 -4.11 7.87 4.39
N ASN A 66 -2.97 7.28 4.63
CA ASN A 66 -2.82 5.86 5.02
C ASN A 66 -3.56 4.89 4.08
N ILE A 67 -3.40 5.03 2.78
CA ILE A 67 -4.23 4.35 1.81
C ILE A 67 -3.56 3.07 1.29
N LYS A 68 -4.19 1.92 1.54
CA LYS A 68 -3.83 0.60 0.99
C LYS A 68 -4.24 0.38 -0.47
N ASP A 69 -5.18 1.16 -0.98
CA ASP A 69 -5.90 0.86 -2.21
C ASP A 69 -5.17 1.25 -3.50
N GLY A 70 -3.87 1.51 -3.42
CA GLY A 70 -3.06 1.87 -4.59
C GLY A 70 -3.40 3.23 -5.18
N ARG A 71 -3.93 4.17 -4.38
CA ARG A 71 -4.13 5.55 -4.82
C ARG A 71 -2.79 6.27 -4.95
N GLY A 72 -2.77 7.17 -5.89
CA GLY A 72 -1.57 7.90 -6.27
C GLY A 72 -0.77 7.18 -7.37
N PRO A 73 0.34 7.73 -7.78
CA PRO A 73 1.21 7.11 -8.75
C PRO A 73 1.79 5.80 -8.18
N ILE A 74 1.43 4.68 -8.84
CA ILE A 74 1.89 3.35 -8.48
C ILE A 74 2.54 2.66 -9.68
N LEU A 75 3.55 1.85 -9.41
CA LEU A 75 4.09 0.88 -10.35
C LEU A 75 3.56 -0.51 -9.97
N VAL A 76 2.92 -1.17 -10.91
CA VAL A 76 2.52 -2.57 -10.77
C VAL A 76 3.70 -3.45 -11.16
N ILE A 77 4.01 -4.44 -10.34
CA ILE A 77 5.14 -5.37 -10.55
C ILE A 77 4.57 -6.77 -10.80
N PRO A 78 4.23 -7.11 -12.06
CA PRO A 78 3.72 -8.43 -12.38
C PRO A 78 4.75 -9.52 -12.12
N GLY A 79 4.30 -10.70 -11.70
CA GLY A 79 5.16 -11.89 -11.64
C GLY A 79 5.66 -12.28 -13.04
N ASP A 80 6.73 -13.08 -13.09
CA ASP A 80 7.42 -13.45 -14.36
C ASP A 80 6.47 -14.06 -15.39
N GLN A 81 5.46 -14.81 -14.95
CA GLN A 81 4.44 -15.42 -15.84
C GLN A 81 3.50 -14.36 -16.46
N ASP A 82 3.20 -13.29 -15.75
CA ASP A 82 2.28 -12.23 -16.18
C ASP A 82 2.98 -11.09 -16.91
N LYS A 83 4.26 -10.90 -16.69
CA LYS A 83 5.03 -9.75 -17.20
C LYS A 83 4.94 -9.60 -18.74
N PRO A 84 5.13 -10.64 -19.56
CA PRO A 84 5.03 -10.51 -21.01
C PRO A 84 3.63 -10.09 -21.47
N ARG A 85 2.59 -10.54 -20.77
CA ARG A 85 1.19 -10.17 -21.06
C ARG A 85 0.89 -8.73 -20.64
N TRP A 86 1.32 -8.36 -19.43
CA TRP A 86 1.17 -7.01 -18.90
C TRP A 86 1.79 -5.94 -19.82
N GLU A 87 2.96 -6.21 -20.37
CA GLU A 87 3.68 -5.30 -21.26
C GLU A 87 2.99 -5.10 -22.61
N LYS A 88 2.26 -6.10 -23.13
CA LYS A 88 1.52 -6.02 -24.40
C LYS A 88 0.15 -5.35 -24.28
N LEU A 89 -0.52 -5.53 -23.14
CA LEU A 89 -1.89 -5.05 -22.93
C LEU A 89 -2.11 -3.55 -23.22
N PRO A 90 -1.22 -2.61 -22.83
CA PRO A 90 -1.42 -1.19 -23.12
C PRO A 90 -1.51 -0.88 -24.61
N ALA A 91 -0.69 -1.51 -25.45
CA ALA A 91 -0.70 -1.31 -26.89
C ALA A 91 -1.96 -1.90 -27.52
N GLU A 92 -2.38 -3.10 -27.11
CA GLU A 92 -3.60 -3.75 -27.60
C GLU A 92 -4.86 -2.97 -27.19
N ILE A 93 -4.91 -2.45 -25.96
CA ILE A 93 -6.01 -1.57 -25.48
C ILE A 93 -6.05 -0.28 -26.30
N ALA A 94 -4.89 0.34 -26.53
CA ALA A 94 -4.82 1.56 -27.32
C ALA A 94 -5.29 1.35 -28.76
N GLU A 95 -4.91 0.26 -29.39
CA GLU A 95 -5.36 -0.08 -30.76
C GLU A 95 -6.86 -0.36 -30.82
N ALA A 96 -7.41 -1.18 -29.90
CA ALA A 96 -8.85 -1.45 -29.85
C ALA A 96 -9.66 -0.16 -29.60
N THR A 97 -9.15 0.72 -28.76
CA THR A 97 -9.75 2.03 -28.45
C THR A 97 -9.71 2.93 -29.68
N LYS A 98 -8.58 2.97 -30.39
CA LYS A 98 -8.41 3.75 -31.62
C LYS A 98 -9.41 3.30 -32.69
N LEU A 99 -9.51 2.01 -32.96
CA LEU A 99 -10.45 1.46 -33.93
C LEU A 99 -11.92 1.79 -33.57
N ARG A 100 -12.28 1.67 -32.30
CA ARG A 100 -13.59 2.09 -31.80
C ARG A 100 -13.88 3.56 -32.05
N ASP A 101 -12.91 4.43 -31.79
CA ASP A 101 -13.06 5.88 -31.92
C ASP A 101 -13.05 6.31 -33.40
N GLU A 102 -12.33 5.62 -34.27
CA GLU A 102 -12.38 5.78 -35.73
C GLU A 102 -13.75 5.38 -36.28
N ARG A 103 -14.28 4.22 -35.87
CA ARG A 103 -15.66 3.82 -36.25
C ARG A 103 -16.69 4.85 -35.82
N ARG A 104 -16.57 5.40 -34.62
CA ARG A 104 -17.43 6.50 -34.16
C ARG A 104 -17.42 7.71 -35.10
N LYS A 105 -16.27 8.05 -35.68
CA LYS A 105 -16.16 9.19 -36.63
C LYS A 105 -16.83 8.86 -37.96
N THR A 106 -16.76 7.63 -38.42
CA THR A 106 -17.27 7.21 -39.75
C THR A 106 -18.74 6.75 -39.74
N ALA A 107 -19.31 6.36 -38.58
CA ALA A 107 -20.65 5.84 -38.45
C ALA A 107 -21.80 6.85 -38.66
N GLY A 108 -21.50 8.10 -38.98
CA GLY A 108 -22.50 9.18 -39.09
C GLY A 108 -23.53 8.96 -40.19
N GLY A 109 -23.13 8.37 -41.32
CA GLY A 109 -24.03 8.00 -42.41
C GLY A 109 -25.05 6.92 -42.01
N ASP A 110 -24.53 5.85 -41.43
CA ASP A 110 -25.34 4.70 -40.96
C ASP A 110 -26.32 5.11 -39.86
N PHE A 111 -25.85 5.96 -38.94
CA PHE A 111 -26.71 6.55 -37.90
C PHE A 111 -27.84 7.39 -38.51
N ASN A 112 -27.58 8.20 -39.51
CA ASN A 112 -28.61 9.03 -40.14
C ASN A 112 -29.66 8.15 -40.87
N ALA A 113 -29.23 7.06 -41.51
CA ALA A 113 -30.13 6.09 -42.13
C ALA A 113 -31.01 5.42 -41.05
N TRP A 114 -30.44 5.00 -39.94
CA TRP A 114 -31.20 4.45 -38.80
C TRP A 114 -32.20 5.49 -38.25
N LEU A 115 -31.73 6.71 -38.01
CA LEU A 115 -32.54 7.78 -37.40
C LEU A 115 -33.74 8.18 -38.22
N ALA A 116 -33.67 8.05 -39.56
CA ALA A 116 -34.78 8.33 -40.48
C ALA A 116 -35.95 7.35 -40.33
N SER A 117 -35.68 6.11 -39.89
CA SER A 117 -36.68 5.06 -39.68
C SER A 117 -36.99 4.77 -38.21
N ALA A 118 -36.20 5.35 -37.28
CA ALA A 118 -36.32 5.07 -35.84
C ALA A 118 -37.60 5.66 -35.25
N LYS A 119 -38.34 4.83 -34.53
CA LYS A 119 -39.54 5.21 -33.76
C LYS A 119 -39.30 4.98 -32.27
N PRO A 120 -40.00 5.71 -31.37
CA PRO A 120 -39.87 5.52 -29.92
C PRO A 120 -40.06 4.07 -29.47
N GLU A 121 -40.94 3.31 -30.09
CA GLU A 121 -41.24 1.90 -29.76
C GLU A 121 -40.07 0.96 -30.09
N HIS A 122 -39.22 1.32 -31.03
CA HIS A 122 -38.06 0.49 -31.39
C HIS A 122 -37.01 0.42 -30.26
N LEU A 123 -37.00 1.39 -29.35
CA LEU A 123 -36.12 1.39 -28.20
C LEU A 123 -36.54 0.37 -27.13
N ASP A 124 -37.81 -0.06 -27.13
CA ASP A 124 -38.27 -1.07 -26.16
C ASP A 124 -37.64 -2.44 -26.41
N GLN A 125 -37.21 -2.72 -27.65
CA GLN A 125 -36.51 -3.95 -28.01
C GLN A 125 -35.08 -4.01 -27.38
N ASP A 126 -34.54 -2.89 -26.99
CA ASP A 126 -33.20 -2.80 -26.38
C ASP A 126 -33.23 -3.04 -24.86
N VAL A 127 -34.41 -2.93 -24.26
CA VAL A 127 -34.62 -3.17 -22.84
C VAL A 127 -34.40 -4.64 -22.50
N PRO A 128 -33.49 -4.98 -21.58
CA PRO A 128 -33.25 -6.37 -21.20
C PRO A 128 -34.52 -6.98 -20.57
N THR A 129 -35.05 -8.07 -21.14
CA THR A 129 -36.19 -8.80 -20.62
C THR A 129 -35.85 -10.16 -20.03
N LYS A 130 -34.70 -10.73 -20.42
CA LYS A 130 -34.24 -12.02 -19.90
C LYS A 130 -33.95 -11.93 -18.38
N GLY A 131 -34.60 -12.80 -17.60
CA GLY A 131 -34.46 -12.86 -16.16
C GLY A 131 -35.21 -11.74 -15.40
N LEU A 132 -36.06 -10.98 -16.07
CA LEU A 132 -36.88 -9.95 -15.44
C LEU A 132 -38.06 -10.62 -14.69
N GLN A 133 -38.08 -10.44 -13.36
CA GLN A 133 -39.12 -11.00 -12.48
C GLN A 133 -40.15 -9.98 -12.04
N VAL A 134 -39.77 -8.73 -11.90
CA VAL A 134 -40.66 -7.62 -11.52
C VAL A 134 -40.40 -6.42 -12.40
N HIS A 135 -41.46 -5.85 -12.91
CA HIS A 135 -41.43 -4.53 -13.56
C HIS A 135 -42.70 -3.75 -13.21
N LEU A 136 -42.53 -2.78 -12.33
CA LEU A 136 -43.55 -1.85 -11.91
C LEU A 136 -43.28 -0.47 -12.55
N PRO A 137 -44.00 -0.08 -13.61
CA PRO A 137 -43.86 1.24 -14.23
C PRO A 137 -44.13 2.39 -13.23
N LEU A 138 -45.13 2.21 -12.35
CA LEU A 138 -45.54 3.20 -11.33
C LEU A 138 -45.88 4.55 -11.97
N ASN A 139 -46.72 4.52 -13.00
CA ASN A 139 -47.12 5.68 -13.80
C ASN A 139 -48.65 5.75 -14.07
N GLU A 140 -49.44 5.01 -13.33
CA GLU A 140 -50.89 4.90 -13.47
C GLU A 140 -51.61 6.22 -13.24
N GLY A 141 -51.07 7.07 -12.36
CA GLY A 141 -51.64 8.40 -12.08
C GLY A 141 -52.81 8.45 -11.12
N ALA A 142 -53.41 7.30 -10.79
CA ALA A 142 -54.52 7.19 -9.84
C ALA A 142 -54.65 5.72 -9.35
N GLY A 143 -55.38 5.55 -8.24
CA GLY A 143 -55.70 4.24 -7.68
C GLY A 143 -54.61 3.65 -6.76
N ASN A 144 -54.94 2.45 -6.23
CA ASN A 144 -54.12 1.74 -5.25
C ASN A 144 -53.58 0.39 -5.77
N GLU A 145 -53.80 0.08 -7.04
CA GLU A 145 -53.20 -1.07 -7.71
C GLU A 145 -52.31 -0.59 -8.84
N VAL A 146 -51.13 -1.19 -8.96
CA VAL A 146 -50.18 -0.89 -10.04
C VAL A 146 -49.83 -2.17 -10.77
N ALA A 147 -49.64 -2.07 -12.08
CA ALA A 147 -49.35 -3.21 -12.94
C ALA A 147 -47.92 -3.75 -12.64
N ASN A 148 -47.78 -5.09 -12.50
CA ASN A 148 -46.51 -5.76 -12.70
C ASN A 148 -46.54 -6.34 -14.15
N VAL A 149 -45.87 -5.65 -15.07
CA VAL A 149 -46.04 -5.92 -16.52
C VAL A 149 -45.31 -7.16 -17.01
N CYS A 150 -44.56 -7.84 -16.16
CA CYS A 150 -43.75 -9.01 -16.58
C CYS A 150 -43.79 -10.18 -15.62
N GLY A 151 -44.37 -10.05 -14.43
CA GLY A 151 -44.25 -11.04 -13.37
C GLY A 151 -45.54 -11.60 -12.84
N THR A 152 -45.44 -12.53 -11.93
CA THR A 152 -46.51 -13.05 -11.12
C THR A 152 -46.23 -12.64 -9.67
N PRO A 153 -47.19 -12.02 -8.97
CA PRO A 153 -48.55 -11.65 -9.45
C PRO A 153 -48.51 -10.50 -10.46
N ALA A 154 -49.55 -10.42 -11.30
CA ALA A 154 -49.69 -9.39 -12.35
C ALA A 154 -49.89 -7.97 -11.79
N LYS A 155 -50.12 -7.82 -10.51
CA LYS A 155 -50.35 -6.52 -9.85
C LYS A 155 -49.59 -6.43 -8.56
N ALA A 156 -49.10 -5.22 -8.23
CA ALA A 156 -48.65 -4.84 -6.92
C ALA A 156 -49.75 -4.12 -6.14
N ARG A 157 -49.80 -4.36 -4.86
CA ARG A 157 -50.80 -3.76 -3.95
C ARG A 157 -50.23 -2.56 -3.24
N ALA A 158 -50.96 -1.47 -3.23
CA ALA A 158 -50.65 -0.34 -2.37
C ALA A 158 -50.96 -0.65 -0.89
N LEU A 159 -50.06 -0.24 -0.03
CA LEU A 159 -50.27 -0.23 1.41
C LEU A 159 -50.68 1.21 1.80
N GLY A 160 -51.98 1.43 1.96
CA GLY A 160 -52.60 2.72 2.21
C GLY A 160 -52.92 3.53 0.96
N GLN A 161 -53.28 4.79 1.12
CA GLN A 161 -53.72 5.65 0.03
C GLN A 161 -52.50 6.31 -0.66
N ILE A 162 -52.42 6.14 -1.97
CA ILE A 162 -51.33 6.72 -2.76
C ILE A 162 -51.74 8.07 -3.33
N SER A 163 -50.88 9.05 -3.12
CA SER A 163 -50.94 10.37 -3.76
C SER A 163 -50.08 10.35 -5.02
N TRP A 164 -50.61 10.81 -6.15
CA TRP A 164 -49.94 10.89 -7.42
C TRP A 164 -49.57 12.34 -7.77
N THR A 165 -48.40 12.57 -8.34
CA THR A 165 -47.96 13.87 -8.85
C THR A 165 -47.79 13.78 -10.39
N PRO A 166 -48.22 14.81 -11.16
CA PRO A 166 -48.10 14.78 -12.62
C PRO A 166 -46.65 14.89 -13.13
N GLY A 167 -45.72 15.34 -12.31
CA GLY A 167 -44.33 15.61 -12.69
C GLY A 167 -43.39 14.42 -12.52
N GLY A 168 -43.77 13.21 -12.92
CA GLY A 168 -42.90 12.04 -12.91
C GLY A 168 -41.92 11.97 -14.09
N LYS A 169 -41.01 11.01 -14.05
CA LYS A 169 -40.07 10.72 -15.15
C LYS A 169 -40.73 10.07 -16.37
N LEU A 170 -41.71 9.20 -16.09
CA LEU A 170 -42.41 8.39 -17.09
C LEU A 170 -43.95 8.67 -17.09
N GLY A 171 -44.37 9.88 -16.83
CA GLY A 171 -45.73 10.28 -16.57
C GLY A 171 -46.01 10.53 -15.10
N PRO A 172 -47.28 10.45 -14.63
CA PRO A 172 -47.61 10.64 -13.22
C PRO A 172 -46.78 9.71 -12.31
N ALA A 173 -46.37 10.17 -11.13
CA ALA A 173 -45.54 9.37 -10.23
C ALA A 173 -46.14 9.32 -8.82
N PRO A 174 -46.02 8.19 -8.08
CA PRO A 174 -46.49 8.11 -6.71
C PRO A 174 -45.59 8.90 -5.79
N VAL A 175 -46.16 9.51 -4.75
CA VAL A 175 -45.43 10.08 -3.64
C VAL A 175 -45.32 9.06 -2.51
N ILE A 176 -44.12 8.62 -2.23
CA ILE A 176 -43.84 7.62 -1.19
C ILE A 176 -43.71 8.32 0.16
N LYS A 177 -44.44 7.84 1.14
CA LYS A 177 -44.41 8.30 2.54
C LYS A 177 -44.87 7.19 3.47
N PRO A 178 -44.69 7.26 4.78
CA PRO A 178 -45.24 6.29 5.72
C PRO A 178 -46.74 6.05 5.46
N GLY A 179 -47.14 4.79 5.32
CA GLY A 179 -48.49 4.37 4.97
C GLY A 179 -48.89 4.60 3.51
N SER A 180 -47.96 4.93 2.61
CA SER A 180 -48.17 5.06 1.17
C SER A 180 -47.03 4.41 0.40
N THR A 181 -47.01 3.08 0.37
CA THR A 181 -45.95 2.23 -0.20
C THR A 181 -46.59 1.09 -1.02
N PHE A 182 -45.79 0.26 -1.70
CA PHE A 182 -46.30 -0.85 -2.49
C PHE A 182 -45.71 -2.18 -2.05
N GLU A 183 -46.45 -3.25 -2.28
CA GLU A 183 -46.07 -4.62 -1.97
C GLU A 183 -46.30 -5.56 -3.18
N VAL A 184 -45.31 -6.42 -3.43
CA VAL A 184 -45.38 -7.49 -4.44
C VAL A 184 -45.13 -8.81 -3.76
N SER A 185 -46.12 -9.67 -3.67
CA SER A 185 -45.97 -10.99 -3.06
C SER A 185 -45.09 -11.89 -3.91
N ASP A 186 -44.33 -12.76 -3.26
CA ASP A 186 -43.53 -13.86 -3.84
C ASP A 186 -42.50 -13.47 -4.93
N ALA A 187 -42.04 -12.24 -4.94
CA ALA A 187 -41.04 -11.77 -5.89
C ALA A 187 -39.69 -11.43 -5.21
N GLY A 188 -38.58 -11.68 -5.88
CA GLY A 188 -37.25 -11.30 -5.45
C GLY A 188 -36.68 -12.08 -4.26
N ASP A 189 -37.12 -13.35 -4.06
CA ASP A 189 -36.61 -14.24 -3.01
C ASP A 189 -35.35 -14.94 -3.48
N PHE A 190 -34.21 -14.29 -3.27
CA PHE A 190 -32.90 -14.76 -3.71
C PHE A 190 -32.10 -15.44 -2.59
N GLU A 191 -31.26 -16.39 -2.99
CA GLU A 191 -30.24 -16.95 -2.10
C GLU A 191 -28.91 -16.23 -2.24
N LEU A 192 -28.05 -16.28 -1.22
CA LEU A 192 -26.77 -15.59 -1.17
C LEU A 192 -25.84 -15.86 -2.35
N ASN A 193 -25.88 -17.08 -2.89
CA ASN A 193 -25.06 -17.52 -4.02
C ASN A 193 -25.71 -17.25 -5.40
N GLN A 194 -26.91 -16.68 -5.43
CA GLN A 194 -27.57 -16.30 -6.67
C GLN A 194 -27.14 -14.91 -7.13
N LYS A 195 -27.06 -14.74 -8.44
CA LYS A 195 -26.83 -13.43 -9.06
C LYS A 195 -28.18 -12.75 -9.23
N PHE A 196 -28.27 -11.47 -8.88
CA PHE A 196 -29.49 -10.69 -9.11
C PHE A 196 -29.17 -9.21 -9.32
N SER A 197 -30.14 -8.47 -9.86
CA SER A 197 -30.04 -7.05 -10.09
C SER A 197 -31.39 -6.38 -9.85
N TYR A 198 -31.36 -5.16 -9.33
CA TYR A 198 -32.59 -4.42 -9.00
C TYR A 198 -32.34 -2.91 -8.96
N GLY A 199 -33.39 -2.14 -9.19
CA GLY A 199 -33.32 -0.69 -9.15
C GLY A 199 -34.54 -0.02 -9.71
N ALA A 200 -34.49 1.30 -9.79
CA ALA A 200 -35.60 2.14 -10.23
C ALA A 200 -35.12 3.56 -10.61
N TRP A 201 -36.00 4.33 -11.24
CA TRP A 201 -35.93 5.77 -11.22
C TRP A 201 -36.38 6.27 -9.83
N VAL A 202 -35.57 7.08 -9.20
CA VAL A 202 -35.78 7.60 -7.84
C VAL A 202 -35.67 9.12 -7.84
N ARG A 203 -36.59 9.79 -7.18
CA ARG A 203 -36.53 11.20 -6.86
C ARG A 203 -36.57 11.35 -5.35
N ALA A 204 -35.43 11.61 -4.75
CA ALA A 204 -35.34 11.91 -3.31
C ALA A 204 -36.03 13.26 -3.00
N GLY A 205 -36.84 13.30 -1.96
CA GLY A 205 -37.57 14.53 -1.59
C GLY A 205 -36.67 15.57 -0.93
N ARG A 206 -35.80 15.12 0.01
CA ARG A 206 -34.89 15.97 0.79
C ARG A 206 -33.63 15.24 1.22
N ASN A 207 -32.66 16.00 1.74
CA ASN A 207 -31.50 15.44 2.44
C ASN A 207 -31.89 14.94 3.85
N GLY A 208 -30.99 14.19 4.48
CA GLY A 208 -31.17 13.69 5.85
C GLY A 208 -32.21 12.56 5.96
N VAL A 209 -32.62 11.95 4.85
CA VAL A 209 -33.52 10.81 4.85
C VAL A 209 -32.74 9.49 4.87
N PHE A 210 -33.20 8.57 5.71
CA PHE A 210 -32.70 7.21 5.83
C PHE A 210 -33.89 6.26 5.68
N GLY A 211 -33.96 5.51 4.59
CA GLY A 211 -35.08 4.62 4.34
C GLY A 211 -34.95 3.75 3.12
N ALA A 212 -35.69 2.65 3.08
CA ALA A 212 -35.64 1.69 1.98
C ALA A 212 -36.46 2.17 0.77
N ILE A 213 -35.77 2.36 -0.36
CA ILE A 213 -36.39 2.63 -1.67
C ILE A 213 -37.07 1.37 -2.18
N MET A 214 -36.42 0.23 -2.03
CA MET A 214 -36.90 -1.11 -2.42
C MET A 214 -36.28 -2.12 -1.47
N SER A 215 -37.06 -3.09 -1.00
CA SER A 215 -36.53 -4.12 -0.12
C SER A 215 -37.34 -5.41 -0.15
N ARG A 216 -36.64 -6.54 0.04
CA ARG A 216 -37.21 -7.79 0.56
C ARG A 216 -36.40 -8.13 1.81
N MET A 217 -36.82 -7.59 2.97
CA MET A 217 -36.03 -7.64 4.21
C MET A 217 -36.93 -7.79 5.43
N ASP A 218 -36.68 -8.82 6.21
CA ASP A 218 -37.40 -9.15 7.43
C ASP A 218 -36.73 -8.51 8.67
N GLU A 219 -37.29 -7.39 9.13
CA GLU A 219 -36.78 -6.65 10.28
C GLU A 219 -36.90 -7.46 11.59
N LYS A 220 -37.92 -8.31 11.74
CA LYS A 220 -38.11 -9.14 12.93
C LYS A 220 -37.12 -10.30 13.04
N ASN A 221 -36.63 -10.76 11.88
CA ASN A 221 -35.71 -11.89 11.82
C ASN A 221 -34.27 -11.44 11.50
N GLY A 222 -33.73 -10.53 12.26
CA GLY A 222 -32.36 -10.06 12.16
C GLY A 222 -32.05 -9.29 10.89
N TYR A 223 -33.02 -8.63 10.27
CA TYR A 223 -32.91 -7.93 8.99
C TYR A 223 -32.54 -8.82 7.83
N ARG A 224 -32.96 -10.09 7.84
CA ARG A 224 -32.67 -11.05 6.77
C ARG A 224 -33.29 -10.62 5.45
N GLY A 225 -32.47 -10.64 4.40
CA GLY A 225 -32.89 -10.24 3.06
C GLY A 225 -31.93 -9.25 2.39
N TRP A 226 -32.46 -8.46 1.48
CA TRP A 226 -31.74 -7.42 0.73
C TRP A 226 -32.54 -6.15 0.60
N ASP A 227 -31.83 -5.00 0.40
CA ASP A 227 -32.48 -3.72 0.11
C ASP A 227 -31.65 -2.80 -0.78
N LEU A 228 -32.35 -1.77 -1.30
CA LEU A 228 -31.83 -0.52 -1.85
C LEU A 228 -32.24 0.61 -0.91
N TRP A 229 -31.27 1.28 -0.32
CA TRP A 229 -31.48 2.20 0.78
C TRP A 229 -30.96 3.62 0.48
N GLN A 230 -31.78 4.64 0.72
CA GLN A 230 -31.29 6.02 0.80
C GLN A 230 -30.57 6.22 2.13
N SER A 231 -29.31 6.66 2.07
CA SER A 231 -28.48 7.01 3.22
C SER A 231 -28.08 8.47 3.13
N ASP A 232 -28.90 9.36 3.64
CA ASP A 232 -28.81 10.80 3.41
C ASP A 232 -28.81 11.14 1.91
N ARG A 233 -27.70 11.63 1.37
CA ARG A 233 -27.51 11.90 -0.07
C ARG A 233 -26.80 10.77 -0.81
N GLY A 234 -26.54 9.65 -0.16
CA GLY A 234 -25.92 8.47 -0.71
C GLY A 234 -26.89 7.31 -0.90
N ILE A 235 -26.39 6.24 -1.47
CA ILE A 235 -27.07 4.96 -1.61
C ILE A 235 -26.31 3.91 -0.79
N ALA A 236 -27.05 3.13 0.00
CA ALA A 236 -26.55 1.93 0.65
C ALA A 236 -27.25 0.69 0.12
N VAL A 237 -26.56 -0.42 0.11
CA VAL A 237 -27.05 -1.76 -0.22
C VAL A 237 -26.76 -2.67 0.96
N HIS A 238 -27.78 -3.37 1.44
CA HIS A 238 -27.64 -4.40 2.44
C HIS A 238 -27.99 -5.77 1.85
N ILE A 239 -27.22 -6.79 2.17
CA ILE A 239 -27.47 -8.22 1.90
C ILE A 239 -27.18 -8.94 3.21
N ILE A 240 -28.22 -9.45 3.88
CA ILE A 240 -28.15 -9.82 5.29
C ILE A 240 -28.75 -11.21 5.54
N ASP A 241 -28.06 -12.04 6.32
CA ASP A 241 -28.65 -13.19 7.02
C ASP A 241 -29.02 -12.77 8.45
N LYS A 242 -28.09 -12.13 9.19
CA LYS A 242 -28.33 -11.56 10.52
C LYS A 242 -27.47 -10.31 10.74
N TRP A 243 -28.11 -9.21 11.01
CA TRP A 243 -27.44 -7.93 11.26
C TRP A 243 -26.80 -7.95 12.67
N SER A 244 -25.55 -7.51 12.86
CA SER A 244 -24.49 -7.10 11.92
C SER A 244 -23.48 -8.22 11.71
N ASP A 245 -23.68 -9.36 12.36
CA ASP A 245 -22.69 -10.43 12.53
C ASP A 245 -22.54 -11.31 11.28
N ASN A 246 -23.53 -11.27 10.40
CA ASN A 246 -23.59 -12.10 9.19
C ASN A 246 -24.23 -11.28 8.05
N ALA A 247 -23.51 -10.27 7.57
CA ALA A 247 -24.07 -9.26 6.68
C ALA A 247 -23.05 -8.65 5.71
N LEU A 248 -23.57 -8.10 4.59
CA LEU A 248 -22.87 -7.18 3.71
C LEU A 248 -23.57 -5.81 3.77
N LYS A 249 -22.78 -4.74 3.90
CA LYS A 249 -23.24 -3.38 3.69
C LYS A 249 -22.23 -2.63 2.85
N VAL A 250 -22.69 -2.08 1.73
CA VAL A 250 -21.88 -1.27 0.80
C VAL A 250 -22.59 0.07 0.58
N THR A 251 -21.85 1.17 0.68
CA THR A 251 -22.39 2.54 0.54
C THR A 251 -21.62 3.31 -0.53
N THR A 252 -22.28 4.20 -1.26
CA THR A 252 -21.56 5.20 -2.07
C THR A 252 -20.78 6.14 -1.17
N ARG A 253 -19.54 6.44 -1.53
CA ARG A 253 -18.72 7.40 -0.78
C ARG A 253 -19.17 8.84 -1.00
N ASP A 254 -19.58 9.13 -2.22
CA ASP A 254 -19.96 10.46 -2.64
C ASP A 254 -21.48 10.68 -2.48
N ALA A 255 -21.89 11.92 -2.33
CA ALA A 255 -23.28 12.34 -2.28
C ALA A 255 -23.88 12.26 -3.69
N VAL A 256 -24.46 11.11 -4.05
CA VAL A 256 -24.93 10.82 -5.40
C VAL A 256 -26.37 11.23 -5.66
N LEU A 257 -27.21 11.32 -4.61
CA LEU A 257 -28.61 11.73 -4.74
C LEU A 257 -28.72 13.26 -4.66
N LYS A 258 -29.47 13.81 -5.63
CA LYS A 258 -29.81 15.25 -5.69
C LYS A 258 -31.32 15.41 -5.43
N PRO A 259 -31.71 16.01 -4.30
CA PRO A 259 -33.11 16.20 -3.97
C PRO A 259 -33.89 16.90 -5.08
N GLY A 260 -35.12 16.45 -5.29
CA GLY A 260 -36.02 16.97 -6.33
C GLY A 260 -35.68 16.53 -7.78
N GLN A 261 -34.52 15.88 -8.01
CA GLN A 261 -34.12 15.39 -9.34
C GLN A 261 -34.36 13.91 -9.48
N TRP A 262 -34.84 13.49 -10.64
CA TRP A 262 -34.94 12.08 -11.00
C TRP A 262 -33.56 11.50 -11.35
N GLN A 263 -33.21 10.40 -10.71
CA GLN A 263 -31.98 9.66 -10.96
C GLN A 263 -32.28 8.17 -11.08
N HIS A 264 -31.69 7.52 -12.08
CA HIS A 264 -31.76 6.06 -12.21
C HIS A 264 -30.76 5.44 -11.24
N VAL A 265 -31.24 4.66 -10.28
CA VAL A 265 -30.42 3.97 -9.27
C VAL A 265 -30.57 2.47 -9.48
N PHE A 266 -29.46 1.79 -9.74
CA PHE A 266 -29.49 0.35 -10.00
C PHE A 266 -28.36 -0.35 -9.27
N VAL A 267 -28.57 -1.61 -8.90
CA VAL A 267 -27.62 -2.45 -8.15
C VAL A 267 -27.47 -3.78 -8.85
N THR A 268 -26.27 -4.31 -8.91
CA THR A 268 -25.99 -5.69 -9.30
C THR A 268 -25.25 -6.42 -8.20
N TYR A 269 -25.54 -7.70 -8.02
CA TYR A 269 -24.83 -8.61 -7.15
C TYR A 269 -24.45 -9.89 -7.90
N ASN A 270 -23.20 -10.33 -7.72
CA ASN A 270 -22.63 -11.45 -8.50
C ASN A 270 -22.72 -12.82 -7.80
N GLY A 271 -23.39 -12.93 -6.64
CA GLY A 271 -23.55 -14.19 -5.90
C GLY A 271 -22.32 -14.64 -5.12
N SER A 272 -21.31 -13.81 -4.95
CA SER A 272 -20.02 -14.21 -4.36
C SER A 272 -19.99 -14.29 -2.82
N GLY A 273 -21.02 -13.82 -2.13
CA GLY A 273 -20.97 -13.66 -0.66
C GLY A 273 -19.94 -12.63 -0.19
N LYS A 274 -19.54 -11.68 -1.05
CA LYS A 274 -18.53 -10.66 -0.74
C LYS A 274 -19.02 -9.27 -1.13
N ALA A 275 -18.63 -8.27 -0.35
CA ALA A 275 -18.97 -6.86 -0.65
C ALA A 275 -18.47 -6.41 -2.03
N ALA A 276 -17.33 -6.91 -2.49
CA ALA A 276 -16.80 -6.66 -3.84
C ALA A 276 -17.70 -7.19 -4.97
N GLY A 277 -18.66 -8.06 -4.68
CA GLY A 277 -19.66 -8.54 -5.63
C GLY A 277 -20.83 -7.60 -5.83
N VAL A 278 -20.96 -6.54 -5.04
CA VAL A 278 -22.01 -5.53 -5.14
C VAL A 278 -21.50 -4.33 -5.95
N GLN A 279 -22.23 -3.93 -6.98
CA GLN A 279 -21.96 -2.72 -7.75
C GLN A 279 -23.21 -1.83 -7.79
N ILE A 280 -23.02 -0.53 -7.52
CA ILE A 280 -24.07 0.50 -7.54
C ILE A 280 -23.88 1.36 -8.78
N TYR A 281 -24.99 1.66 -9.47
CA TYR A 281 -25.02 2.50 -10.67
C TYR A 281 -25.93 3.71 -10.46
N ILE A 282 -25.48 4.89 -10.88
CA ILE A 282 -26.29 6.11 -10.91
C ILE A 282 -26.35 6.62 -12.35
N ASN A 283 -27.55 6.77 -12.88
CA ASN A 283 -27.79 7.17 -14.28
C ASN A 283 -27.00 6.31 -15.29
N GLY A 284 -26.96 4.99 -15.06
CA GLY A 284 -26.25 4.03 -15.89
C GLY A 284 -24.73 4.00 -15.70
N VAL A 285 -24.16 4.81 -14.81
CA VAL A 285 -22.72 4.91 -14.57
C VAL A 285 -22.34 4.17 -13.28
N PRO A 286 -21.39 3.21 -13.32
CA PRO A 286 -20.94 2.51 -12.13
C PRO A 286 -20.20 3.45 -11.17
N GLN A 287 -20.51 3.34 -9.90
CA GLN A 287 -19.85 4.13 -8.85
C GLN A 287 -18.53 3.46 -8.48
N LYS A 288 -17.42 4.12 -8.79
CA LYS A 288 -16.05 3.60 -8.55
C LYS A 288 -15.62 3.69 -7.07
N ARG A 289 -16.21 4.61 -6.31
CA ARG A 289 -15.83 4.87 -4.91
C ARG A 289 -16.93 4.38 -3.98
N LEU A 290 -16.87 3.10 -3.64
CA LEU A 290 -17.75 2.47 -2.66
C LEU A 290 -17.04 2.28 -1.33
N VAL A 291 -17.80 2.41 -0.23
CA VAL A 291 -17.34 2.13 1.12
C VAL A 291 -17.93 0.79 1.56
N VAL A 292 -17.09 -0.14 1.94
CA VAL A 292 -17.50 -1.41 2.56
C VAL A 292 -17.64 -1.18 4.06
N ASN A 293 -18.89 -1.05 4.53
CA ASN A 293 -19.19 -0.82 5.95
C ASN A 293 -19.18 -2.13 6.74
N THR A 294 -19.68 -3.22 6.13
CA THR A 294 -19.76 -4.56 6.74
C THR A 294 -19.52 -5.62 5.67
N ASN A 295 -18.72 -6.61 5.98
CA ASN A 295 -18.39 -7.74 5.11
C ASN A 295 -18.17 -9.01 5.95
N THR A 296 -19.15 -9.34 6.76
CA THR A 296 -19.11 -10.44 7.77
C THR A 296 -19.93 -11.66 7.35
N ILE A 297 -20.62 -11.62 6.20
CA ILE A 297 -21.49 -12.69 5.75
C ILE A 297 -20.71 -13.99 5.51
N LYS A 298 -21.23 -15.09 6.04
CA LYS A 298 -20.60 -16.42 5.96
C LYS A 298 -21.00 -17.15 4.67
N PRO A 299 -20.15 -18.02 4.12
CA PRO A 299 -20.39 -18.67 2.82
C PRO A 299 -21.66 -19.52 2.72
N LYS A 300 -22.20 -19.99 3.85
CA LYS A 300 -23.42 -20.83 3.92
C LYS A 300 -24.62 -20.09 4.52
N ALA A 301 -24.55 -18.76 4.62
CA ALA A 301 -25.65 -17.95 5.09
C ALA A 301 -26.80 -17.95 4.09
N SER A 302 -28.04 -17.83 4.56
CA SER A 302 -29.23 -17.66 3.71
C SER A 302 -29.80 -16.27 3.87
N ILE A 303 -30.13 -15.64 2.76
CA ILE A 303 -30.79 -14.34 2.72
C ILE A 303 -32.27 -14.45 2.32
N ARG A 304 -32.79 -15.67 2.18
CA ARG A 304 -34.20 -15.91 1.87
C ARG A 304 -35.10 -15.54 3.04
N THR A 305 -36.26 -14.97 2.69
CA THR A 305 -37.24 -14.57 3.69
C THR A 305 -38.66 -14.68 3.12
N THR A 306 -39.63 -14.88 4.00
CA THR A 306 -41.04 -15.01 3.65
C THR A 306 -41.78 -13.67 3.52
N VAL A 307 -41.12 -12.54 3.88
CA VAL A 307 -41.74 -11.21 3.72
C VAL A 307 -41.80 -10.85 2.24
N PRO A 308 -42.83 -10.12 1.80
CA PRO A 308 -42.95 -9.68 0.40
C PRO A 308 -41.91 -8.62 0.03
N LEU A 309 -41.69 -8.48 -1.28
CA LEU A 309 -40.98 -7.34 -1.83
C LEU A 309 -41.79 -6.06 -1.61
N LYS A 310 -41.17 -5.01 -1.09
CA LYS A 310 -41.79 -3.70 -0.86
C LYS A 310 -41.06 -2.58 -1.58
N ILE A 311 -41.81 -1.61 -2.07
CA ILE A 311 -41.30 -0.33 -2.61
C ILE A 311 -41.63 0.77 -1.62
N GLY A 312 -40.60 1.46 -1.14
CA GLY A 312 -40.74 2.60 -0.25
C GLY A 312 -40.61 2.28 1.25
N GLN A 313 -40.42 1.01 1.63
CA GLN A 313 -40.18 0.62 3.03
C GLN A 313 -39.55 -0.77 3.14
N ARG A 314 -39.09 -1.15 4.35
CA ARG A 314 -38.83 -2.54 4.76
C ARG A 314 -40.11 -3.23 5.24
N SER A 315 -40.00 -4.40 5.86
CA SER A 315 -41.16 -5.20 6.28
C SER A 315 -42.06 -4.46 7.28
N GLU A 316 -41.50 -3.83 8.28
CA GLU A 316 -42.24 -3.17 9.39
C GLU A 316 -42.22 -1.65 9.34
N GLY A 317 -41.17 -1.06 8.71
CA GLY A 317 -40.98 0.39 8.71
C GLY A 317 -39.82 0.82 7.85
N GLN A 318 -38.97 1.68 8.37
CA GLN A 318 -37.78 2.20 7.68
C GLN A 318 -38.10 2.78 6.31
N HIS A 319 -39.06 3.74 6.28
CA HIS A 319 -39.65 4.27 5.07
C HIS A 319 -38.72 5.21 4.29
N PHE A 320 -38.73 5.06 2.97
CA PHE A 320 -38.30 6.12 2.05
C PHE A 320 -39.37 7.22 2.04
N THR A 321 -39.02 8.42 2.46
CA THR A 321 -39.99 9.47 2.81
C THR A 321 -39.88 10.65 1.85
N ASP A 322 -41.04 11.24 1.46
CA ASP A 322 -41.16 12.44 0.63
C ASP A 322 -40.50 12.34 -0.75
N GLY A 323 -40.31 11.13 -1.23
CA GLY A 323 -39.73 10.86 -2.53
C GLY A 323 -40.71 10.20 -3.50
N SER A 324 -40.23 9.86 -4.69
CA SER A 324 -40.97 9.13 -5.70
C SER A 324 -40.12 8.03 -6.31
N VAL A 325 -40.77 6.94 -6.72
CA VAL A 325 -40.13 5.79 -7.39
C VAL A 325 -40.90 5.49 -8.65
N GLN A 326 -40.22 5.26 -9.76
CA GLN A 326 -40.82 4.80 -11.03
C GLN A 326 -39.92 3.75 -11.69
N ASP A 327 -40.51 2.93 -12.58
CA ASP A 327 -39.81 1.90 -13.36
C ASP A 327 -38.97 0.96 -12.47
N ALA A 328 -39.59 0.48 -11.38
CA ALA A 328 -38.93 -0.45 -10.48
C ALA A 328 -38.79 -1.82 -11.12
N ARG A 329 -37.58 -2.37 -11.15
CA ARG A 329 -37.25 -3.64 -11.82
C ARG A 329 -36.39 -4.54 -10.91
N VAL A 330 -36.65 -5.85 -11.01
CA VAL A 330 -35.88 -6.91 -10.34
C VAL A 330 -35.59 -8.03 -11.36
N TYR A 331 -34.33 -8.45 -11.41
CA TYR A 331 -33.83 -9.51 -12.29
C TYR A 331 -33.16 -10.62 -11.48
N ASP A 332 -33.35 -11.88 -11.89
CA ASP A 332 -32.71 -13.08 -11.31
C ASP A 332 -31.29 -13.36 -11.87
N ARG A 333 -30.67 -12.38 -12.46
CA ARG A 333 -29.31 -12.42 -13.00
C ARG A 333 -28.58 -11.11 -12.78
N GLN A 334 -27.28 -11.16 -12.88
CA GLN A 334 -26.48 -9.95 -12.95
C GLN A 334 -26.59 -9.31 -14.33
N LEU A 335 -27.07 -8.08 -14.40
CA LEU A 335 -27.05 -7.28 -15.62
C LEU A 335 -25.64 -6.76 -15.89
N SER A 336 -25.30 -6.63 -17.16
CA SER A 336 -24.10 -5.96 -17.62
C SER A 336 -24.25 -4.42 -17.49
N GLU A 337 -23.12 -3.71 -17.46
CA GLU A 337 -23.09 -2.25 -17.45
C GLU A 337 -23.85 -1.65 -18.66
N ALA A 338 -23.71 -2.27 -19.84
CA ALA A 338 -24.40 -1.84 -21.05
C ALA A 338 -25.92 -1.97 -20.91
N GLU A 339 -26.42 -3.06 -20.33
CA GLU A 339 -27.87 -3.25 -20.09
C GLU A 339 -28.41 -2.23 -19.09
N ILE A 340 -27.65 -1.92 -18.00
CA ILE A 340 -28.06 -0.91 -17.03
C ILE A 340 -28.03 0.49 -17.65
N LYS A 341 -27.06 0.77 -18.51
CA LYS A 341 -27.00 2.02 -19.26
C LYS A 341 -28.22 2.17 -20.18
N THR A 342 -28.60 1.10 -20.87
CA THR A 342 -29.79 1.08 -21.69
C THR A 342 -31.06 1.35 -20.86
N LEU A 343 -31.24 0.71 -19.71
CA LEU A 343 -32.36 0.98 -18.79
C LEU A 343 -32.44 2.45 -18.36
N SER A 344 -31.28 3.06 -18.10
CA SER A 344 -31.20 4.49 -17.76
C SER A 344 -31.53 5.41 -18.93
N ASP A 345 -31.20 5.01 -20.15
CA ASP A 345 -31.24 5.89 -21.31
C ASP A 345 -32.56 5.79 -22.10
N VAL A 346 -33.20 4.62 -22.15
CA VAL A 346 -34.38 4.36 -23.01
C VAL A 346 -35.52 5.35 -22.77
N GLY A 347 -35.88 5.64 -21.52
CA GLY A 347 -36.94 6.59 -21.22
C GLY A 347 -36.66 8.01 -21.77
N PRO A 348 -35.53 8.64 -21.45
CA PRO A 348 -35.11 9.90 -22.06
C PRO A 348 -35.02 9.87 -23.59
N LEU A 349 -34.47 8.80 -24.18
CA LEU A 349 -34.29 8.67 -25.63
C LEU A 349 -35.62 8.55 -26.36
N ARG A 350 -36.63 7.89 -25.78
CA ARG A 350 -38.01 7.85 -26.32
C ARG A 350 -38.59 9.25 -26.49
N ALA A 351 -38.47 10.09 -25.45
CA ALA A 351 -38.90 11.47 -25.50
C ALA A 351 -38.20 12.29 -26.58
N ILE A 352 -36.88 12.06 -26.76
CA ILE A 352 -36.09 12.69 -27.82
C ILE A 352 -36.53 12.23 -29.21
N LEU A 353 -36.79 10.92 -29.41
CA LEU A 353 -37.27 10.38 -30.69
C LEU A 353 -38.70 10.83 -31.05
N ALA A 354 -39.55 11.07 -30.04
CA ALA A 354 -40.90 11.59 -30.24
C ALA A 354 -40.91 13.05 -30.71
N ALA A 355 -39.83 13.81 -30.41
CA ALA A 355 -39.71 15.17 -30.92
C ALA A 355 -39.34 15.20 -32.41
N ALA A 356 -39.82 16.21 -33.14
CA ALA A 356 -39.45 16.41 -34.54
C ALA A 356 -37.94 16.60 -34.70
N ASN A 357 -37.38 16.10 -35.82
CA ASN A 357 -35.93 16.03 -36.01
C ASN A 357 -35.23 17.41 -35.99
N ASP A 358 -35.92 18.43 -36.51
CA ASP A 358 -35.44 19.84 -36.53
C ASP A 358 -35.49 20.51 -35.15
N LYS A 359 -36.25 19.96 -34.20
CA LYS A 359 -36.33 20.47 -32.81
C LYS A 359 -35.34 19.80 -31.84
N ARG A 360 -34.59 18.79 -32.31
CA ARG A 360 -33.61 18.09 -31.46
C ARG A 360 -32.33 18.88 -31.33
N THR A 361 -31.88 19.10 -30.10
CA THR A 361 -30.59 19.76 -29.83
C THR A 361 -29.41 18.88 -30.24
N PRO A 362 -28.21 19.45 -30.47
CA PRO A 362 -26.99 18.66 -30.73
C PRO A 362 -26.70 17.62 -29.64
N GLN A 363 -26.93 17.96 -28.35
CA GLN A 363 -26.76 17.04 -27.23
C GLN A 363 -27.72 15.87 -27.31
N GLN A 364 -28.99 16.12 -27.64
CA GLN A 364 -30.02 15.07 -27.83
C GLN A 364 -29.66 14.16 -29.00
N ARG A 365 -29.19 14.71 -30.11
CA ARG A 365 -28.73 13.94 -31.25
C ARG A 365 -27.52 13.08 -30.93
N ASN A 366 -26.54 13.63 -30.16
CA ASN A 366 -25.40 12.87 -29.68
C ASN A 366 -25.80 11.72 -28.74
N ALA A 367 -26.82 11.90 -27.89
CA ALA A 367 -27.32 10.84 -27.02
C ALA A 367 -27.91 9.69 -27.84
N LEU A 368 -28.71 9.98 -28.89
CA LEU A 368 -29.21 8.98 -29.82
C LEU A 368 -28.09 8.29 -30.59
N PHE A 369 -27.07 9.02 -31.01
CA PHE A 369 -25.89 8.46 -31.69
C PHE A 369 -25.10 7.52 -30.79
N ALA A 370 -24.88 7.89 -29.54
CA ALA A 370 -24.22 7.02 -28.57
C ALA A 370 -25.02 5.73 -28.34
N HIS A 371 -26.35 5.82 -28.25
CA HIS A 371 -27.23 4.66 -28.14
C HIS A 371 -27.15 3.77 -29.38
N TYR A 372 -27.21 4.36 -30.57
CA TYR A 372 -27.08 3.63 -31.85
C TYR A 372 -25.77 2.83 -31.91
N LEU A 373 -24.64 3.46 -31.58
CA LEU A 373 -23.35 2.79 -31.55
C LEU A 373 -23.33 1.59 -30.58
N ALA A 374 -23.89 1.77 -29.41
CA ALA A 374 -23.88 0.75 -28.36
C ALA A 374 -24.87 -0.41 -28.60
N THR A 375 -25.89 -0.24 -29.45
CA THR A 375 -26.97 -1.22 -29.61
C THR A 375 -27.19 -1.70 -31.05
N ARG A 376 -26.70 -0.99 -32.07
CA ARG A 376 -26.96 -1.27 -33.51
C ARG A 376 -25.67 -1.37 -34.33
N ASP A 377 -24.62 -0.69 -34.00
CA ASP A 377 -23.38 -0.70 -34.75
C ASP A 377 -22.48 -1.87 -34.32
N SER A 378 -22.55 -2.96 -35.10
CA SER A 378 -21.83 -4.21 -34.78
C SER A 378 -20.30 -4.05 -34.75
N GLU A 379 -19.76 -3.17 -35.61
CA GLU A 379 -18.33 -2.91 -35.69
C GLU A 379 -17.84 -2.15 -34.46
N TRP A 380 -18.54 -1.08 -34.08
CA TRP A 380 -18.25 -0.34 -32.88
C TRP A 380 -18.34 -1.22 -31.61
N MET A 381 -19.45 -2.01 -31.50
CA MET A 381 -19.65 -2.94 -30.37
C MET A 381 -18.53 -3.98 -30.26
N LYS A 382 -18.03 -4.49 -31.40
CA LYS A 382 -16.92 -5.44 -31.43
C LYS A 382 -15.66 -4.81 -30.84
N HIS A 383 -15.28 -3.60 -31.27
CA HIS A 383 -14.10 -2.91 -30.78
C HIS A 383 -14.22 -2.50 -29.30
N ASP A 384 -15.39 -2.01 -28.89
CA ASP A 384 -15.67 -1.67 -27.50
C ASP A 384 -15.61 -2.89 -26.57
N SER A 385 -16.19 -4.02 -27.01
CA SER A 385 -16.11 -5.29 -26.27
C SER A 385 -14.66 -5.79 -26.15
N THR A 386 -13.86 -5.64 -27.21
CA THR A 386 -12.44 -6.03 -27.20
C THR A 386 -11.66 -5.17 -26.22
N ALA A 387 -11.82 -3.84 -26.29
CA ALA A 387 -11.15 -2.93 -25.35
C ALA A 387 -11.49 -3.26 -23.89
N LYS A 388 -12.78 -3.43 -23.57
CA LYS A 388 -13.24 -3.79 -22.23
C LYS A 388 -12.72 -5.14 -21.74
N LYS A 389 -12.62 -6.14 -22.61
CA LYS A 389 -12.02 -7.45 -22.23
C LYS A 389 -10.53 -7.30 -21.88
N LEU A 390 -9.78 -6.56 -22.68
CA LEU A 390 -8.36 -6.33 -22.43
C LEU A 390 -8.12 -5.49 -21.15
N GLU A 391 -8.95 -4.49 -20.90
CA GLU A 391 -8.92 -3.72 -19.66
C GLU A 391 -9.24 -4.60 -18.44
N ALA A 392 -10.25 -5.46 -18.53
CA ALA A 392 -10.60 -6.41 -17.47
C ALA A 392 -9.45 -7.40 -17.20
N GLU A 393 -8.80 -7.90 -18.24
CA GLU A 393 -7.61 -8.77 -18.11
C GLU A 393 -6.47 -8.02 -17.39
N ARG A 394 -6.23 -6.76 -17.75
CA ARG A 394 -5.22 -5.92 -17.09
C ARG A 394 -5.51 -5.74 -15.60
N GLU A 395 -6.76 -5.47 -15.23
CA GLU A 395 -7.16 -5.33 -13.83
C GLU A 395 -7.02 -6.66 -13.05
N VAL A 396 -7.26 -7.81 -13.68
CA VAL A 396 -7.04 -9.13 -13.05
C VAL A 396 -5.55 -9.34 -12.75
N ILE A 397 -4.65 -9.02 -13.69
CA ILE A 397 -3.20 -9.11 -13.46
C ILE A 397 -2.79 -8.14 -12.36
N LYS A 398 -3.24 -6.89 -12.40
CA LYS A 398 -2.97 -5.87 -11.39
C LYS A 398 -3.39 -6.32 -9.98
N ALA A 399 -4.58 -6.90 -9.85
CA ALA A 399 -5.14 -7.32 -8.56
C ALA A 399 -4.31 -8.40 -7.85
N ARG A 400 -3.57 -9.24 -8.61
CA ARG A 400 -2.69 -10.27 -8.06
C ARG A 400 -1.22 -9.89 -8.00
N SER A 401 -0.87 -8.70 -8.52
CA SER A 401 0.50 -8.21 -8.59
C SER A 401 0.83 -7.32 -7.40
N PRO A 402 2.04 -7.40 -6.84
CA PRO A 402 2.55 -6.39 -5.94
C PRO A 402 2.56 -5.01 -6.59
N ILE A 403 2.30 -4.00 -5.78
CA ILE A 403 2.40 -2.59 -6.19
C ILE A 403 3.46 -1.88 -5.35
N THR A 404 4.12 -0.90 -5.93
CA THR A 404 4.95 0.06 -5.21
C THR A 404 4.51 1.49 -5.52
N HIS A 405 4.53 2.35 -4.51
CA HIS A 405 4.28 3.77 -4.74
C HIS A 405 5.49 4.42 -5.39
N VAL A 406 5.26 5.29 -6.35
CA VAL A 406 6.28 6.04 -7.07
C VAL A 406 5.96 7.52 -7.05
N GLN A 407 6.98 8.34 -7.27
CA GLN A 407 6.80 9.77 -7.53
C GLN A 407 7.03 10.02 -9.02
N GLU A 408 6.06 10.64 -9.66
CA GLU A 408 6.16 11.06 -11.05
C GLU A 408 6.35 12.57 -11.14
N GLU A 409 6.99 13.03 -12.22
CA GLU A 409 7.04 14.45 -12.54
C GLU A 409 5.65 14.93 -12.97
N VAL A 410 5.29 16.14 -12.59
CA VAL A 410 4.14 16.82 -13.19
C VAL A 410 4.57 17.32 -14.57
N MET A 411 4.10 16.63 -15.60
CA MET A 411 4.48 16.93 -16.98
C MET A 411 3.97 18.31 -17.43
N ASN A 412 4.73 18.96 -18.32
CA ASN A 412 4.41 20.27 -18.89
C ASN A 412 4.42 21.46 -17.90
N VAL A 413 5.01 21.27 -16.72
CA VAL A 413 5.24 22.34 -15.74
C VAL A 413 6.72 22.41 -15.45
N ALA A 414 7.34 23.60 -15.58
CA ALA A 414 8.74 23.77 -15.23
C ALA A 414 8.94 23.63 -13.72
N PRO A 415 9.94 22.85 -13.24
CA PRO A 415 10.25 22.73 -11.84
C PRO A 415 10.67 24.08 -11.24
N MET A 416 9.96 24.50 -10.19
CA MET A 416 10.16 25.80 -9.58
C MET A 416 9.85 25.79 -8.09
N ALA A 417 10.52 26.69 -7.35
CA ALA A 417 10.25 26.97 -5.94
C ALA A 417 10.29 28.47 -5.68
N ASN A 418 9.81 28.89 -4.52
CA ASN A 418 10.01 30.24 -4.01
C ASN A 418 11.05 30.22 -2.91
N ILE A 419 11.89 31.24 -2.85
CA ILE A 419 12.74 31.49 -1.68
C ILE A 419 11.80 31.85 -0.53
N LEU A 420 11.89 31.14 0.58
CA LEU A 420 11.05 31.38 1.75
C LEU A 420 11.77 32.29 2.74
N ALA A 421 11.13 33.40 3.11
CA ALA A 421 11.73 34.31 4.07
C ALA A 421 11.92 33.59 5.42
N ARG A 422 13.17 33.48 5.86
CA ARG A 422 13.57 32.72 7.07
C ARG A 422 13.02 31.28 7.12
N GLY A 423 12.85 30.64 5.94
CA GLY A 423 12.33 29.28 5.83
C GLY A 423 10.82 29.14 6.07
N ALA A 424 10.06 30.21 6.28
CA ALA A 424 8.66 30.16 6.58
C ALA A 424 7.80 29.88 5.32
N TYR A 425 7.05 28.78 5.31
CA TYR A 425 6.28 28.33 4.15
C TYR A 425 5.21 29.33 3.68
N ASP A 426 4.68 30.15 4.61
CA ASP A 426 3.66 31.16 4.39
C ASP A 426 4.22 32.53 3.94
N LYS A 427 5.55 32.64 3.77
CA LYS A 427 6.23 33.86 3.34
C LYS A 427 7.06 33.64 2.07
N PRO A 428 6.40 33.31 0.93
CA PRO A 428 7.10 33.10 -0.32
C PRO A 428 7.64 34.43 -0.87
N GLY A 429 8.92 34.42 -1.23
CA GLY A 429 9.59 35.53 -1.88
C GLY A 429 9.83 35.27 -3.37
N GLU A 430 11.05 35.58 -3.84
CA GLU A 430 11.46 35.40 -5.23
C GLU A 430 11.27 33.97 -5.72
N ARG A 431 10.84 33.81 -6.96
CA ARG A 431 10.70 32.54 -7.65
C ARG A 431 12.01 32.12 -8.29
N VAL A 432 12.42 30.87 -8.08
CA VAL A 432 13.65 30.30 -8.62
C VAL A 432 13.35 29.03 -9.42
N GLU A 433 14.16 28.79 -10.47
CA GLU A 433 14.12 27.58 -11.27
C GLU A 433 15.01 26.49 -10.66
N ALA A 434 14.77 25.23 -11.07
CA ALA A 434 15.61 24.11 -10.69
C ALA A 434 17.04 24.26 -11.22
N ALA A 435 18.00 24.31 -10.31
CA ALA A 435 19.42 24.39 -10.59
C ALA A 435 20.24 23.74 -9.46
N VAL A 436 21.47 23.34 -9.79
CA VAL A 436 22.44 22.85 -8.81
C VAL A 436 23.22 24.03 -8.23
N PRO A 437 23.86 23.90 -7.05
CA PRO A 437 24.64 24.99 -6.47
C PRO A 437 25.75 25.45 -7.41
N ALA A 438 25.82 26.75 -7.65
CA ALA A 438 26.69 27.33 -8.63
C ALA A 438 28.20 27.07 -8.40
N ALA A 439 28.59 26.91 -7.11
CA ALA A 439 29.96 26.58 -6.73
C ALA A 439 30.40 25.17 -7.14
N PHE A 440 29.44 24.25 -7.38
CA PHE A 440 29.73 22.84 -7.73
C PHE A 440 29.52 22.53 -9.22
N GLY A 441 29.40 23.55 -10.07
CA GLY A 441 29.27 23.39 -11.50
C GLY A 441 27.85 23.61 -12.02
N ARG A 442 27.52 22.95 -13.12
CA ARG A 442 26.23 23.13 -13.82
C ARG A 442 25.66 21.77 -14.23
N LEU A 443 24.35 21.72 -14.45
CA LEU A 443 23.74 20.55 -15.07
C LEU A 443 24.37 20.29 -16.44
N PRO A 444 24.57 19.02 -16.85
CA PRO A 444 25.02 18.68 -18.20
C PRO A 444 24.11 19.34 -19.24
N GLU A 445 24.69 19.87 -20.32
CA GLU A 445 23.98 20.71 -21.30
C GLU A 445 22.71 20.12 -21.88
N LYS A 446 22.69 18.78 -22.06
CA LYS A 446 21.53 18.04 -22.59
C LYS A 446 20.65 17.42 -21.49
N ALA A 447 20.96 17.62 -20.21
CA ALA A 447 20.18 17.07 -19.13
C ALA A 447 18.86 17.82 -18.95
N PRO A 448 17.74 17.12 -18.73
CA PRO A 448 16.47 17.79 -18.45
C PRO A 448 16.54 18.51 -17.10
N LYS A 449 15.91 19.69 -16.99
CA LYS A 449 15.83 20.45 -15.72
C LYS A 449 14.80 19.81 -14.76
N ASN A 450 15.02 18.55 -14.38
CA ASN A 450 14.19 17.80 -13.44
C ASN A 450 15.06 16.83 -12.61
N ARG A 451 14.44 15.96 -11.81
CA ARG A 451 15.16 14.97 -10.97
C ARG A 451 16.09 14.05 -11.77
N LEU A 452 15.77 13.72 -13.02
CA LEU A 452 16.66 12.92 -13.88
C LEU A 452 17.94 13.67 -14.20
N GLY A 453 17.84 14.96 -14.60
CA GLY A 453 19.03 15.77 -14.85
C GLY A 453 19.87 16.00 -13.60
N LEU A 454 19.22 16.18 -12.43
CA LEU A 454 19.90 16.23 -11.16
C LEU A 454 20.68 14.93 -10.87
N ALA A 455 20.07 13.77 -11.11
CA ALA A 455 20.73 12.47 -10.92
C ALA A 455 21.93 12.30 -11.88
N GLN A 456 21.79 12.71 -13.13
CA GLN A 456 22.88 12.67 -14.11
C GLN A 456 24.06 13.56 -13.69
N TRP A 457 23.77 14.75 -13.13
CA TRP A 457 24.81 15.63 -12.61
C TRP A 457 25.51 15.03 -11.37
N LEU A 458 24.78 14.42 -10.45
CA LEU A 458 25.36 13.79 -9.26
C LEU A 458 26.41 12.73 -9.59
N VAL A 459 26.24 11.99 -10.67
CA VAL A 459 27.18 10.94 -11.09
C VAL A 459 28.14 11.37 -12.19
N SER A 460 28.09 12.64 -12.58
CA SER A 460 28.98 13.18 -13.61
C SER A 460 30.43 13.31 -13.10
N ALA A 461 31.37 13.32 -14.04
CA ALA A 461 32.78 13.51 -13.70
C ALA A 461 33.09 14.90 -13.13
N GLU A 462 32.23 15.87 -13.42
CA GLU A 462 32.37 17.27 -13.01
C GLU A 462 31.89 17.51 -11.57
N ASN A 463 31.09 16.57 -10.99
CA ASN A 463 30.66 16.71 -9.62
C ASN A 463 31.83 16.42 -8.65
N PRO A 464 32.25 17.41 -7.85
CA PRO A 464 33.46 17.27 -7.02
C PRO A 464 33.24 16.47 -5.74
N LEU A 465 32.00 16.23 -5.32
CA LEU A 465 31.69 15.73 -3.96
C LEU A 465 31.18 14.29 -3.93
N THR A 466 30.26 13.91 -4.81
CA THR A 466 29.51 12.66 -4.67
C THR A 466 30.40 11.41 -4.56
N THR A 467 31.45 11.29 -5.36
CA THR A 467 32.35 10.13 -5.31
C THR A 467 33.15 10.08 -4.02
N ARG A 468 33.70 11.22 -3.56
CA ARG A 468 34.45 11.32 -2.31
C ARG A 468 33.58 10.96 -1.12
N VAL A 469 32.41 11.52 -1.03
CA VAL A 469 31.44 11.25 0.05
C VAL A 469 31.01 9.79 0.06
N THR A 470 30.70 9.21 -1.11
CA THR A 470 30.29 7.82 -1.23
C THR A 470 31.40 6.86 -0.81
N VAL A 471 32.62 7.07 -1.31
CA VAL A 471 33.79 6.26 -0.94
C VAL A 471 34.07 6.36 0.56
N ASN A 472 33.99 7.56 1.14
CA ASN A 472 34.20 7.75 2.58
C ASN A 472 33.19 6.97 3.43
N ARG A 473 31.92 6.94 3.03
CA ARG A 473 30.89 6.13 3.71
C ARG A 473 31.18 4.63 3.61
N PHE A 474 31.51 4.12 2.41
CA PHE A 474 31.87 2.71 2.26
C PHE A 474 33.14 2.35 3.00
N TRP A 475 34.11 3.26 3.06
CA TRP A 475 35.29 3.13 3.91
C TRP A 475 34.92 3.01 5.41
N GLN A 476 34.02 3.86 5.89
CA GLN A 476 33.51 3.82 7.25
C GLN A 476 32.85 2.48 7.63
N GLU A 477 32.12 1.86 6.70
CA GLU A 477 31.51 0.54 6.93
C GLU A 477 32.57 -0.58 7.07
N VAL A 478 33.70 -0.44 6.39
CA VAL A 478 34.78 -1.42 6.42
C VAL A 478 35.73 -1.19 7.59
N PHE A 479 36.11 0.06 7.83
CA PHE A 479 37.16 0.43 8.80
C PHE A 479 36.64 1.05 10.12
N GLY A 480 35.31 1.20 10.23
CA GLY A 480 34.67 1.73 11.45
C GLY A 480 34.62 3.24 11.53
N GLN A 481 35.55 3.94 10.88
CA GLN A 481 35.61 5.39 10.77
C GLN A 481 35.94 5.80 9.35
N GLY A 482 35.36 6.90 8.88
CA GLY A 482 35.67 7.46 7.57
C GLY A 482 37.10 8.06 7.51
N ILE A 483 37.64 8.16 6.30
CA ILE A 483 38.87 8.96 6.04
C ILE A 483 38.62 10.40 6.45
N VAL A 484 37.43 10.92 6.17
CA VAL A 484 36.85 12.12 6.76
C VAL A 484 35.96 11.67 7.92
N LYS A 485 36.30 12.06 9.16
CA LYS A 485 35.60 11.62 10.39
C LYS A 485 34.18 12.15 10.53
N THR A 486 33.85 13.23 9.82
CA THR A 486 32.54 13.89 9.77
C THR A 486 31.88 13.63 8.43
N PRO A 487 31.27 12.43 8.18
CA PRO A 487 30.70 12.09 6.88
C PRO A 487 29.50 12.97 6.49
N GLU A 488 28.88 13.65 7.45
CA GLU A 488 27.84 14.65 7.29
C GLU A 488 28.38 16.05 6.94
N ASP A 489 29.70 16.31 7.13
CA ASP A 489 30.31 17.62 6.92
C ASP A 489 31.74 17.48 6.38
N PHE A 490 31.88 17.64 5.07
CA PHE A 490 33.15 17.78 4.32
C PHE A 490 33.52 19.24 4.10
N GLY A 491 32.70 20.17 4.63
CA GLY A 491 32.88 21.60 4.52
C GLY A 491 33.95 22.12 5.46
N ILE A 492 34.02 23.44 5.54
CA ILE A 492 35.07 24.14 6.33
C ILE A 492 35.06 23.78 7.81
N MET A 493 33.89 23.45 8.37
CA MET A 493 33.76 23.07 9.80
C MET A 493 33.94 21.57 10.02
N GLY A 494 33.99 20.76 8.97
CA GLY A 494 34.25 19.32 9.05
C GLY A 494 35.71 18.98 9.35
N ALA A 495 35.93 17.70 9.62
CA ALA A 495 37.26 17.15 9.84
C ALA A 495 38.06 17.07 8.53
N ALA A 496 39.30 17.46 8.52
CA ALA A 496 40.20 17.20 7.41
C ALA A 496 40.37 15.69 7.17
N PRO A 497 40.52 15.22 5.93
CA PRO A 497 40.78 13.81 5.63
C PRO A 497 42.14 13.37 6.25
N SER A 498 42.13 12.21 6.92
CA SER A 498 43.36 11.62 7.49
C SER A 498 44.40 11.20 6.42
N HIS A 499 43.91 10.84 5.24
CA HIS A 499 44.70 10.39 4.08
C HIS A 499 44.09 10.98 2.79
N PRO A 500 44.39 12.26 2.48
CA PRO A 500 43.77 12.97 1.36
C PRO A 500 44.05 12.31 0.03
N GLU A 501 45.27 11.91 -0.26
CA GLU A 501 45.66 11.26 -1.53
C GLU A 501 44.94 9.92 -1.73
N LEU A 502 44.72 9.15 -0.64
CA LEU A 502 43.97 7.92 -0.69
C LEU A 502 42.51 8.14 -0.99
N LEU A 503 41.92 9.16 -0.38
CA LEU A 503 40.52 9.53 -0.65
C LEU A 503 40.32 9.92 -2.13
N GLU A 504 41.23 10.75 -2.67
CA GLU A 504 41.20 11.16 -4.06
C GLU A 504 41.33 9.97 -5.01
N TRP A 505 42.33 9.12 -4.75
CA TRP A 505 42.57 7.94 -5.59
C TRP A 505 41.37 6.98 -5.60
N LEU A 506 40.83 6.67 -4.43
CA LEU A 506 39.67 5.79 -4.30
C LEU A 506 38.44 6.39 -5.01
N ALA A 507 38.23 7.71 -4.93
CA ALA A 507 37.11 8.39 -5.55
C ALA A 507 37.20 8.33 -7.09
N VAL A 508 38.39 8.50 -7.66
CA VAL A 508 38.63 8.38 -9.10
C VAL A 508 38.48 6.93 -9.53
N GLU A 509 39.13 5.98 -8.86
CA GLU A 509 39.04 4.55 -9.19
C GLU A 509 37.59 4.04 -9.14
N PHE A 510 36.80 4.45 -8.14
CA PHE A 510 35.39 4.07 -8.04
C PHE A 510 34.55 4.61 -9.20
N ARG A 511 34.73 5.88 -9.58
CA ARG A 511 34.04 6.50 -10.70
C ARG A 511 34.41 5.83 -12.03
N GLU A 512 35.72 5.67 -12.30
CA GLU A 512 36.23 5.11 -13.56
C GLU A 512 35.95 3.62 -13.72
N SER A 513 35.75 2.90 -12.61
CA SER A 513 35.27 1.51 -12.65
C SER A 513 33.79 1.38 -13.04
N GLY A 514 33.10 2.48 -13.34
CA GLY A 514 31.67 2.51 -13.64
C GLY A 514 30.81 2.39 -12.38
N TRP A 515 31.26 2.91 -11.25
CA TRP A 515 30.56 2.83 -9.96
C TRP A 515 30.36 1.38 -9.47
N ASP A 516 31.36 0.50 -9.73
CA ASP A 516 31.30 -0.89 -9.29
C ASP A 516 31.58 -1.01 -7.78
N VAL A 517 30.48 -1.04 -7.01
CA VAL A 517 30.50 -1.17 -5.56
C VAL A 517 31.21 -2.45 -5.09
N LYS A 518 31.00 -3.58 -5.80
CA LYS A 518 31.61 -4.85 -5.43
C LYS A 518 33.12 -4.82 -5.66
N LYS A 519 33.59 -4.19 -6.73
CA LYS A 519 35.01 -3.99 -7.01
C LYS A 519 35.65 -3.13 -5.92
N LEU A 520 34.98 -2.04 -5.49
CA LEU A 520 35.47 -1.17 -4.43
C LEU A 520 35.60 -1.91 -3.10
N PHE A 521 34.58 -2.66 -2.67
CA PHE A 521 34.65 -3.47 -1.44
C PHE A 521 35.74 -4.55 -1.54
N LYS A 522 35.84 -5.24 -2.68
CA LYS A 522 36.90 -6.23 -2.90
C LYS A 522 38.30 -5.60 -2.74
N LEU A 523 38.50 -4.40 -3.29
CA LEU A 523 39.75 -3.66 -3.17
C LEU A 523 40.08 -3.37 -1.70
N MET A 524 39.14 -2.80 -0.94
CA MET A 524 39.31 -2.50 0.48
C MET A 524 39.59 -3.76 1.32
N LEU A 525 38.78 -4.81 1.15
CA LEU A 525 38.87 -6.04 1.94
C LEU A 525 40.12 -6.88 1.61
N SER A 526 40.67 -6.80 0.40
CA SER A 526 41.90 -7.47 0.01
C SER A 526 43.17 -6.71 0.38
N SER A 527 43.04 -5.46 0.84
CA SER A 527 44.19 -4.62 1.22
C SER A 527 44.96 -5.17 2.44
N ALA A 528 46.26 -4.92 2.46
CA ALA A 528 47.08 -5.24 3.64
C ALA A 528 46.60 -4.49 4.88
N THR A 529 46.11 -3.27 4.71
CA THR A 529 45.53 -2.45 5.78
C THR A 529 44.36 -3.14 6.46
N TYR A 530 43.41 -3.71 5.70
CA TYR A 530 42.28 -4.41 6.30
C TYR A 530 42.67 -5.73 6.97
N ARG A 531 43.65 -6.44 6.42
CA ARG A 531 44.11 -7.75 6.92
C ARG A 531 45.05 -7.66 8.10
N GLN A 532 45.36 -6.45 8.59
CA GLN A 532 46.15 -6.29 9.82
C GLN A 532 45.45 -6.90 11.03
N SER A 533 46.23 -7.35 12.00
CA SER A 533 45.71 -7.71 13.33
C SER A 533 45.12 -6.50 14.04
N ALA A 534 43.95 -6.67 14.67
CA ALA A 534 43.36 -5.67 15.54
C ALA A 534 44.06 -5.55 16.91
N ALA A 535 45.09 -6.36 17.18
CA ALA A 535 45.84 -6.30 18.41
C ALA A 535 46.54 -4.95 18.58
N THR A 536 46.47 -4.41 19.79
CA THR A 536 47.05 -3.11 20.13
C THR A 536 48.20 -3.23 21.11
N SER A 537 48.99 -2.18 21.22
CA SER A 537 50.05 -2.04 22.21
C SER A 537 49.99 -0.64 22.86
N PRO A 538 50.58 -0.42 24.01
CA PRO A 538 50.63 0.91 24.62
C PRO A 538 51.14 1.99 23.66
N VAL A 539 52.15 1.70 22.87
CA VAL A 539 52.72 2.62 21.87
C VAL A 539 51.71 2.96 20.76
N LYS A 540 50.95 1.96 20.27
CA LYS A 540 49.93 2.21 19.26
C LYS A 540 48.77 3.04 19.82
N LEU A 541 48.37 2.81 21.07
CA LEU A 541 47.34 3.59 21.73
C LEU A 541 47.77 5.04 21.98
N GLU A 542 49.05 5.25 22.33
CA GLU A 542 49.57 6.59 22.52
C GLU A 542 49.64 7.39 21.22
N LYS A 543 50.12 6.78 20.12
CA LYS A 543 50.36 7.46 18.85
C LYS A 543 49.14 7.52 17.94
N ASP A 544 48.26 6.55 18.04
CA ASP A 544 47.10 6.39 17.14
C ASP A 544 45.91 5.79 17.90
N ARG A 545 45.42 6.53 18.90
CA ARG A 545 44.37 6.09 19.81
C ARG A 545 43.10 5.65 19.03
N ASP A 546 42.66 6.48 18.10
CA ASP A 546 41.42 6.30 17.34
C ASP A 546 41.63 5.45 16.08
N ASN A 547 42.82 4.89 15.87
CA ASN A 547 43.19 4.19 14.65
C ASN A 547 43.02 5.03 13.35
N SER A 548 43.16 6.34 13.45
CA SER A 548 43.04 7.26 12.32
C SER A 548 44.20 7.10 11.32
N LEU A 549 45.37 6.66 11.79
CA LEU A 549 46.54 6.37 10.97
C LEU A 549 46.57 4.91 10.49
N LEU A 550 45.52 4.12 10.76
CA LEU A 550 45.39 2.73 10.33
C LEU A 550 46.56 1.83 10.83
N SER A 551 47.04 2.08 12.05
CA SER A 551 48.16 1.34 12.63
C SER A 551 47.84 -0.12 13.01
N ARG A 552 46.56 -0.49 12.97
CA ARG A 552 46.04 -1.82 13.27
C ARG A 552 44.75 -2.10 12.46
N GLY A 553 44.30 -3.35 12.44
CA GLY A 553 43.02 -3.73 11.86
C GLY A 553 41.85 -3.03 12.59
N PRO A 554 40.71 -2.87 11.88
CA PRO A 554 39.54 -2.21 12.47
C PRO A 554 38.96 -3.06 13.61
N ARG A 555 38.40 -2.38 14.61
CA ARG A 555 37.62 -3.00 15.66
C ARG A 555 36.51 -2.04 16.11
N PHE A 556 35.28 -2.40 15.85
CA PHE A 556 34.13 -1.59 16.20
C PHE A 556 32.90 -2.44 16.43
N ARG A 557 31.95 -1.92 17.20
CA ARG A 557 30.66 -2.57 17.47
C ARG A 557 29.88 -2.79 16.17
N MET A 558 29.37 -4.02 15.97
CA MET A 558 28.50 -4.32 14.84
C MET A 558 27.16 -3.62 14.98
N ASP A 559 26.56 -3.23 13.85
CA ASP A 559 25.22 -2.66 13.80
C ASP A 559 24.14 -3.70 14.14
N ALA A 560 22.98 -3.25 14.57
CA ALA A 560 21.86 -4.09 15.00
C ALA A 560 21.51 -5.19 13.98
N GLU A 561 21.46 -4.81 12.71
CA GLU A 561 21.14 -5.75 11.61
C GLU A 561 22.23 -6.81 11.43
N MET A 562 23.50 -6.43 11.60
CA MET A 562 24.62 -7.36 11.52
C MET A 562 24.59 -8.37 12.66
N LEU A 563 24.31 -7.95 13.89
CA LEU A 563 24.26 -8.82 15.07
C LEU A 563 23.21 -9.91 14.93
N ARG A 564 22.00 -9.53 14.50
CA ARG A 564 20.93 -10.51 14.30
C ARG A 564 21.25 -11.46 13.14
N ASP A 565 21.68 -10.94 12.00
CA ASP A 565 22.03 -11.77 10.83
C ASP A 565 23.17 -12.73 11.16
N TYR A 566 24.13 -12.27 11.95
CA TYR A 566 25.26 -13.06 12.44
C TYR A 566 24.80 -14.24 13.30
N ALA A 567 23.94 -14.02 14.29
CA ALA A 567 23.40 -15.07 15.14
C ALA A 567 22.58 -16.09 14.33
N LEU A 568 21.75 -15.62 13.41
CA LEU A 568 20.99 -16.50 12.50
C LEU A 568 21.88 -17.30 11.55
N ALA A 569 22.95 -16.69 11.03
CA ALA A 569 23.89 -17.37 10.14
C ALA A 569 24.72 -18.44 10.89
N ALA A 570 25.26 -18.10 12.05
CA ALA A 570 26.04 -19.03 12.88
C ALA A 570 25.21 -20.24 13.29
N SER A 571 23.94 -20.05 13.63
CA SER A 571 22.99 -21.10 13.98
C SER A 571 22.47 -21.90 12.76
N GLY A 572 22.61 -21.33 11.55
CA GLY A 572 22.04 -21.90 10.31
C GLY A 572 20.55 -21.73 10.18
N LEU A 573 19.95 -20.76 10.89
CA LEU A 573 18.55 -20.37 10.73
C LEU A 573 18.36 -19.34 9.61
N LEU A 574 19.40 -18.59 9.24
CA LEU A 574 19.29 -17.51 8.27
C LEU A 574 18.72 -17.99 6.93
N SER A 575 17.61 -17.39 6.52
CA SER A 575 17.06 -17.59 5.17
C SER A 575 17.82 -16.72 4.15
N PRO A 576 18.36 -17.31 3.09
CA PRO A 576 19.06 -16.60 2.02
C PRO A 576 18.13 -15.90 1.02
N LYS A 577 16.80 -16.02 1.19
CA LYS A 577 15.81 -15.50 0.24
C LYS A 577 15.96 -13.99 0.06
N MET A 578 16.12 -13.56 -1.19
CA MET A 578 16.24 -12.18 -1.60
C MET A 578 14.93 -11.67 -2.20
N GLY A 579 14.65 -10.37 -1.99
CA GLY A 579 13.46 -9.71 -2.54
C GLY A 579 12.15 -10.06 -1.81
N GLY A 580 11.05 -9.53 -2.32
CA GLY A 580 9.73 -9.73 -1.73
C GLY A 580 9.40 -8.76 -0.59
N PRO A 581 8.22 -8.93 0.05
CA PRO A 581 7.73 -8.00 1.07
C PRO A 581 8.55 -8.06 2.36
N SER A 582 8.39 -7.02 3.19
CA SER A 582 8.92 -6.98 4.56
C SER A 582 8.35 -8.11 5.42
N VAL A 583 9.10 -8.51 6.44
CA VAL A 583 8.74 -9.56 7.40
C VAL A 583 8.62 -9.00 8.81
N LYS A 584 7.88 -9.70 9.65
CA LYS A 584 7.61 -9.33 11.06
C LYS A 584 8.17 -10.42 12.00
N PRO A 585 9.46 -10.33 12.37
CA PRO A 585 10.07 -11.26 13.31
C PRO A 585 9.53 -11.08 14.73
N TYR A 586 10.15 -11.74 15.72
CA TYR A 586 9.76 -11.61 17.14
C TYR A 586 9.78 -10.15 17.60
N GLN A 587 8.74 -9.75 18.32
CA GLN A 587 8.66 -8.48 19.06
C GLN A 587 7.82 -8.69 20.34
N PRO A 588 8.01 -7.84 21.35
CA PRO A 588 7.16 -7.86 22.55
C PRO A 588 5.68 -7.67 22.17
N GLU A 589 4.82 -8.41 22.87
CA GLU A 589 3.37 -8.30 22.69
C GLU A 589 2.88 -6.87 23.02
N GLY A 590 1.88 -6.40 22.30
CA GLY A 590 1.24 -5.11 22.56
C GLY A 590 2.05 -3.85 22.14
N ILE A 591 3.26 -3.99 21.62
CA ILE A 591 4.14 -2.84 21.32
C ILE A 591 3.51 -1.84 20.32
N TRP A 592 2.62 -2.29 19.44
CA TRP A 592 1.93 -1.42 18.48
C TRP A 592 0.60 -0.87 18.99
N ASP A 593 0.05 -1.38 20.07
CA ASP A 593 -1.29 -1.02 20.56
C ASP A 593 -1.39 0.44 20.98
N VAL A 594 -0.31 0.97 21.58
CA VAL A 594 -0.25 2.36 22.06
C VAL A 594 -0.22 3.38 20.93
N VAL A 595 0.39 3.01 19.79
CA VAL A 595 0.61 3.91 18.65
C VAL A 595 -0.25 3.57 17.43
N GLY A 596 -1.15 2.60 17.58
CA GLY A 596 -2.04 2.13 16.50
C GLY A 596 -3.30 2.96 16.41
N LEU A 597 -3.51 3.67 15.27
CA LEU A 597 -4.77 4.35 15.01
C LEU A 597 -5.91 3.34 14.81
N PRO A 598 -7.12 3.57 15.40
CA PRO A 598 -8.28 2.75 15.12
C PRO A 598 -8.56 2.64 13.61
N GLY A 599 -8.65 1.42 13.09
CA GLY A 599 -8.86 1.17 11.65
C GLY A 599 -7.59 1.27 10.80
N GLY A 600 -6.44 1.61 11.37
CA GLY A 600 -5.16 1.64 10.65
C GLY A 600 -4.60 0.24 10.37
N ASP A 601 -3.90 0.10 9.26
CA ASP A 601 -3.32 -1.15 8.77
C ASP A 601 -2.23 -1.74 9.65
N THR A 602 -1.58 -0.88 10.42
CA THR A 602 -0.48 -1.22 11.31
C THR A 602 -0.88 -1.09 12.77
N ARG A 603 -2.17 -1.28 13.09
CA ARG A 603 -2.65 -1.23 14.47
C ARG A 603 -2.10 -2.38 15.29
N ASN A 604 -2.21 -3.58 14.76
CA ASN A 604 -1.83 -4.80 15.47
C ASN A 604 -0.55 -5.38 14.85
N TYR A 605 0.39 -5.80 15.69
CA TYR A 605 1.54 -6.59 15.25
C TYR A 605 1.11 -8.05 15.12
N VAL A 606 1.22 -8.60 13.92
CA VAL A 606 1.03 -10.03 13.67
C VAL A 606 2.36 -10.60 13.25
N GLN A 607 2.97 -11.39 14.14
CA GLN A 607 4.25 -12.04 13.89
C GLN A 607 4.13 -13.02 12.71
N ASP A 608 5.14 -13.02 11.84
CA ASP A 608 5.29 -14.01 10.78
C ASP A 608 5.67 -15.39 11.34
N LYS A 609 5.57 -16.42 10.49
CA LYS A 609 5.89 -17.80 10.84
C LYS A 609 6.84 -18.43 9.83
N GLY A 610 7.49 -19.53 10.23
CA GLY A 610 8.36 -20.32 9.37
C GLY A 610 9.56 -19.50 8.85
N GLU A 611 9.91 -19.66 7.58
CA GLU A 611 11.08 -19.03 6.95
C GLU A 611 11.12 -17.50 7.12
N ASN A 612 9.98 -16.84 7.14
CA ASN A 612 9.91 -15.39 7.27
C ASN A 612 10.45 -14.84 8.58
N LEU A 613 10.42 -15.63 9.67
CA LEU A 613 11.03 -15.27 10.95
C LEU A 613 12.54 -15.10 10.85
N TYR A 614 13.18 -15.82 9.92
CA TYR A 614 14.64 -15.95 9.85
C TYR A 614 15.24 -15.25 8.62
N ARG A 615 14.46 -14.44 7.92
CA ARG A 615 14.99 -13.62 6.82
C ARG A 615 15.98 -12.59 7.33
N ARG A 616 16.86 -12.13 6.44
CA ARG A 616 17.83 -11.07 6.76
C ARG A 616 17.12 -9.87 7.37
N THR A 617 17.75 -9.28 8.38
CA THR A 617 17.19 -8.16 9.17
C THR A 617 16.85 -6.95 8.31
N PHE A 618 17.50 -6.78 7.16
CA PHE A 618 17.14 -5.79 6.15
C PHE A 618 15.65 -5.82 5.76
N TYR A 619 15.00 -6.98 5.79
CA TYR A 619 13.60 -7.14 5.45
C TYR A 619 12.63 -6.91 6.62
N THR A 620 13.12 -6.61 7.82
CA THR A 620 12.27 -6.36 8.99
C THR A 620 11.35 -5.16 8.73
N PHE A 621 10.03 -5.35 8.92
CA PHE A 621 9.07 -4.27 8.82
C PHE A 621 9.36 -3.21 9.90
N TRP A 622 9.49 -1.96 9.46
CA TRP A 622 9.81 -0.84 10.32
C TRP A 622 8.62 0.09 10.51
N LYS A 623 8.09 0.18 11.72
CA LYS A 623 7.11 1.19 12.09
C LYS A 623 7.84 2.31 12.83
N ARG A 624 7.91 3.52 12.23
CA ARG A 624 8.71 4.63 12.76
C ARG A 624 8.33 5.02 14.19
N MET A 625 7.01 5.02 14.51
CA MET A 625 6.52 5.36 15.86
C MET A 625 6.71 4.24 16.90
N ALA A 626 7.04 3.03 16.48
CA ALA A 626 7.32 1.88 17.33
C ALA A 626 8.37 0.99 16.65
N PRO A 627 9.63 1.45 16.58
CA PRO A 627 10.73 0.68 16.01
C PRO A 627 10.94 -0.62 16.80
N PRO A 628 11.56 -1.66 16.20
CA PRO A 628 11.88 -2.88 16.94
C PRO A 628 12.82 -2.60 18.11
N PRO A 629 12.43 -2.83 19.39
CA PRO A 629 13.21 -2.42 20.57
C PRO A 629 14.59 -3.06 20.62
N ASN A 630 14.71 -4.30 20.19
CA ASN A 630 16.01 -5.00 20.14
C ASN A 630 16.98 -4.38 19.15
N MET A 631 16.48 -3.73 18.08
CA MET A 631 17.32 -3.01 17.12
C MET A 631 17.63 -1.59 17.63
N GLU A 632 16.67 -0.94 18.27
CA GLU A 632 16.85 0.40 18.83
C GLU A 632 17.93 0.43 19.93
N VAL A 633 17.96 -0.58 20.80
CA VAL A 633 19.02 -0.74 21.82
C VAL A 633 20.42 -0.82 21.21
N PHE A 634 20.54 -1.31 19.98
CA PHE A 634 21.80 -1.32 19.21
C PHE A 634 21.92 -0.13 18.23
N ASN A 635 21.27 0.98 18.54
CA ASN A 635 21.32 2.24 17.80
C ASN A 635 20.93 2.14 16.32
N ALA A 636 19.99 1.27 15.98
CA ALA A 636 19.40 1.29 14.64
C ALA A 636 18.72 2.64 14.38
N PRO A 637 18.86 3.25 13.18
CA PRO A 637 18.27 4.54 12.88
C PRO A 637 16.74 4.53 13.04
N SER A 638 16.17 5.62 13.58
CA SER A 638 14.72 5.80 13.71
C SER A 638 13.97 5.79 12.37
N ARG A 639 14.66 6.13 11.29
CA ARG A 639 14.12 6.35 9.92
C ARG A 639 13.18 7.55 9.82
N GLU A 640 13.22 8.45 10.78
CA GLU A 640 12.55 9.76 10.69
C GLU A 640 13.36 10.73 9.82
N VAL A 641 14.68 10.66 9.92
CA VAL A 641 15.62 11.48 9.14
C VAL A 641 16.70 10.60 8.52
N CYS A 642 17.37 11.11 7.49
CA CYS A 642 18.52 10.44 6.91
C CYS A 642 19.67 10.39 7.92
N THR A 643 20.31 9.24 8.08
CA THR A 643 21.43 9.01 8.99
C THR A 643 22.63 8.51 8.19
N VAL A 644 23.68 9.32 8.10
CA VAL A 644 24.92 8.98 7.37
C VAL A 644 26.01 8.40 8.25
N ARG A 645 25.85 8.51 9.58
CA ARG A 645 26.72 7.89 10.58
C ARG A 645 25.86 7.39 11.74
N ARG A 646 26.05 6.12 12.12
CA ARG A 646 25.36 5.52 13.27
C ARG A 646 26.19 5.69 14.53
N GLU A 647 25.52 5.97 15.64
CA GLU A 647 26.16 5.91 16.96
C GLU A 647 26.52 4.46 17.28
N ARG A 648 27.65 4.28 17.95
CA ARG A 648 28.12 2.97 18.41
C ARG A 648 28.35 3.04 19.90
N THR A 649 27.49 2.35 20.65
CA THR A 649 27.53 2.32 22.11
C THR A 649 27.80 0.91 22.62
N ASN A 650 28.21 0.79 23.85
CA ASN A 650 28.32 -0.47 24.58
C ASN A 650 27.62 -0.29 25.94
N THR A 651 26.41 -0.82 26.06
CA THR A 651 25.55 -0.63 27.23
C THR A 651 25.14 -1.96 27.83
N PRO A 652 24.83 -2.03 29.15
CA PRO A 652 24.29 -3.24 29.78
C PRO A 652 23.00 -3.73 29.15
N LEU A 653 22.14 -2.83 28.58
CA LEU A 653 20.93 -3.18 27.90
C LEU A 653 21.18 -4.02 26.63
N GLN A 654 22.29 -3.76 25.94
CA GLN A 654 22.68 -4.58 24.78
C GLN A 654 23.00 -6.01 25.18
N ALA A 655 23.67 -6.22 26.29
CA ALA A 655 23.94 -7.54 26.86
C ALA A 655 22.62 -8.24 27.24
N LEU A 656 21.69 -7.51 27.86
CA LEU A 656 20.37 -8.08 28.20
C LEU A 656 19.58 -8.49 26.95
N VAL A 657 19.64 -7.74 25.86
CA VAL A 657 18.98 -8.13 24.60
C VAL A 657 19.60 -9.39 24.04
N THR A 658 20.93 -9.48 23.91
CA THR A 658 21.57 -10.70 23.34
C THR A 658 21.36 -11.94 24.22
N MET A 659 21.13 -11.77 25.52
CA MET A 659 20.89 -12.88 26.45
C MET A 659 19.42 -13.31 26.52
N ASN A 660 18.45 -12.40 26.32
CA ASN A 660 17.04 -12.67 26.64
C ASN A 660 16.08 -12.57 25.45
N ASP A 661 16.46 -11.89 24.36
CA ASP A 661 15.58 -11.78 23.20
C ASP A 661 15.39 -13.15 22.53
N PRO A 662 14.14 -13.56 22.24
CA PRO A 662 13.83 -14.87 21.67
C PRO A 662 14.67 -15.25 20.46
N GLN A 663 15.06 -14.31 19.62
CA GLN A 663 15.83 -14.56 18.39
C GLN A 663 17.25 -15.04 18.73
N PHE A 664 17.89 -14.45 19.73
CA PHE A 664 19.25 -14.83 20.14
C PHE A 664 19.25 -16.13 20.93
N VAL A 665 18.26 -16.33 21.81
CA VAL A 665 18.11 -17.60 22.58
C VAL A 665 17.83 -18.77 21.65
N GLU A 666 16.94 -18.59 20.68
CA GLU A 666 16.64 -19.60 19.67
C GLU A 666 17.84 -19.92 18.77
N ALA A 667 18.57 -18.89 18.33
CA ALA A 667 19.80 -19.06 17.57
C ALA A 667 20.85 -19.84 18.39
N ALA A 668 21.01 -19.51 19.66
CA ALA A 668 21.92 -20.25 20.54
C ALA A 668 21.50 -21.71 20.68
N ARG A 669 20.22 -22.00 20.85
CA ARG A 669 19.69 -23.37 20.90
C ARG A 669 19.98 -24.16 19.62
N LYS A 670 19.72 -23.57 18.45
CA LYS A 670 19.97 -24.24 17.17
C LYS A 670 21.45 -24.49 16.91
N LEU A 671 22.32 -23.58 17.32
CA LEU A 671 23.76 -23.80 17.23
C LEU A 671 24.22 -24.89 18.22
N ALA A 672 23.68 -24.91 19.44
CA ALA A 672 23.94 -25.97 20.44
C ALA A 672 23.50 -27.35 19.93
N GLU A 673 22.31 -27.50 19.35
CA GLU A 673 21.84 -28.75 18.76
C GLU A 673 22.83 -29.30 17.72
N LYS A 674 23.30 -28.43 16.82
CA LYS A 674 24.29 -28.78 15.79
C LYS A 674 25.65 -29.16 16.39
N ALA A 675 26.08 -28.44 17.43
CA ALA A 675 27.35 -28.69 18.09
C ALA A 675 27.34 -30.05 18.79
N ILE A 676 26.28 -30.39 19.52
CA ILE A 676 26.12 -31.71 20.16
C ILE A 676 26.11 -32.82 19.10
N ALA A 677 25.35 -32.64 18.02
CA ALA A 677 25.30 -33.62 16.93
C ALA A 677 26.66 -33.83 16.25
N CYS A 678 27.44 -32.77 16.01
CA CYS A 678 28.78 -32.83 15.43
C CYS A 678 29.82 -33.37 16.42
N GLY A 679 29.67 -33.11 17.70
CA GLY A 679 30.57 -33.49 18.77
C GLY A 679 30.54 -35.00 19.09
N CYS A 680 29.47 -35.74 18.76
CA CYS A 680 29.30 -37.16 19.05
C CYS A 680 29.67 -37.53 20.51
N ASN A 681 29.13 -36.77 21.49
CA ASN A 681 29.41 -36.86 22.94
C ASN A 681 30.85 -36.43 23.35
N ASP A 682 31.56 -35.70 22.52
CA ASP A 682 32.87 -35.11 22.82
C ASP A 682 32.69 -33.58 23.02
N ASP A 683 32.70 -33.12 24.27
CA ASP A 683 32.56 -31.71 24.62
C ASP A 683 33.58 -30.79 23.93
N VAL A 684 34.82 -31.29 23.75
CA VAL A 684 35.91 -30.50 23.12
C VAL A 684 35.59 -30.24 21.66
N LYS A 685 35.07 -31.23 20.95
CA LYS A 685 34.66 -31.08 19.55
C LYS A 685 33.44 -30.17 19.41
N ALA A 686 32.45 -30.34 20.29
CA ALA A 686 31.26 -29.47 20.31
C ALA A 686 31.61 -28.02 20.56
N LEU A 687 32.50 -27.75 21.53
CA LEU A 687 33.04 -26.42 21.82
C LEU A 687 33.82 -25.85 20.65
N SER A 688 34.66 -26.67 20.01
CA SER A 688 35.42 -26.25 18.82
C SER A 688 34.45 -25.85 17.67
N TYR A 689 33.39 -26.62 17.44
CA TYR A 689 32.38 -26.30 16.43
C TYR A 689 31.72 -24.97 16.70
N ILE A 690 31.33 -24.68 17.96
CA ILE A 690 30.74 -23.38 18.33
C ILE A 690 31.77 -22.26 18.12
N ALA A 691 32.99 -22.42 18.64
CA ALA A 691 34.05 -21.41 18.55
C ALA A 691 34.38 -21.04 17.09
N GLU A 692 34.51 -22.03 16.21
CA GLU A 692 34.75 -21.78 14.78
C GLU A 692 33.62 -20.99 14.13
N ARG A 693 32.37 -21.21 14.54
CA ARG A 693 31.19 -20.54 14.01
C ARG A 693 31.01 -19.11 14.49
N ILE A 694 31.35 -18.83 15.75
CA ILE A 694 31.09 -17.51 16.37
C ILE A 694 32.35 -16.68 16.61
N LEU A 695 33.54 -17.32 16.71
CA LEU A 695 34.82 -16.61 16.93
C LEU A 695 35.69 -16.63 15.67
N CYS A 696 35.36 -17.50 14.69
CA CYS A 696 36.18 -17.75 13.50
C CYS A 696 37.64 -18.13 13.83
N ARG A 697 37.87 -18.72 15.02
CA ARG A 697 39.16 -19.19 15.52
C ARG A 697 38.98 -20.29 16.57
N PRO A 698 39.98 -21.12 16.79
CA PRO A 698 39.99 -22.06 17.92
C PRO A 698 40.01 -21.34 19.26
N LEU A 699 39.50 -22.02 20.30
CA LEU A 699 39.62 -21.55 21.68
C LEU A 699 41.08 -21.56 22.15
N LYS A 700 41.50 -20.53 22.81
CA LYS A 700 42.82 -20.43 23.46
C LYS A 700 42.86 -21.34 24.68
N ASP A 701 44.06 -21.82 25.08
CA ASP A 701 44.20 -22.73 26.21
C ASP A 701 43.71 -22.12 27.54
N LYS A 702 43.78 -20.81 27.72
CA LYS A 702 43.24 -20.10 28.89
C LYS A 702 41.72 -20.01 28.90
N GLU A 703 41.04 -20.06 27.74
CA GLU A 703 39.60 -19.98 27.61
C GLU A 703 38.89 -21.32 27.88
N LYS A 704 39.53 -22.44 27.50
CA LYS A 704 38.98 -23.78 27.60
C LYS A 704 38.53 -24.15 29.06
N PRO A 705 39.34 -23.96 30.11
CA PRO A 705 38.93 -24.34 31.47
C PRO A 705 37.79 -23.45 32.00
N ILE A 706 37.71 -22.17 31.62
CA ILE A 706 36.64 -21.24 32.03
C ILE A 706 35.30 -21.71 31.39
N ILE A 707 35.32 -22.01 30.11
CA ILE A 707 34.13 -22.43 29.37
C ILE A 707 33.65 -23.82 29.86
N ALA A 708 34.59 -24.74 30.12
CA ALA A 708 34.28 -26.05 30.68
C ALA A 708 33.64 -25.97 32.09
N ALA A 709 34.13 -25.09 32.93
CA ALA A 709 33.56 -24.84 34.26
C ALA A 709 32.13 -24.28 34.14
N SER A 710 31.93 -23.28 33.27
CA SER A 710 30.55 -22.74 32.98
C SER A 710 29.60 -23.81 32.47
N LEU A 711 30.03 -24.68 31.54
CA LEU A 711 29.22 -25.77 31.06
C LEU A 711 28.82 -26.74 32.17
N LYS A 712 29.78 -27.07 33.05
CA LYS A 712 29.49 -27.93 34.19
C LYS A 712 28.43 -27.31 35.11
N ASP A 713 28.58 -26.04 35.48
CA ASP A 713 27.62 -25.35 36.35
C ASP A 713 26.23 -25.30 35.73
N LEU A 714 26.13 -25.07 34.43
CA LEU A 714 24.86 -25.09 33.70
C LEU A 714 24.24 -26.49 33.65
N ARG A 715 25.03 -27.55 33.45
CA ARG A 715 24.57 -28.95 33.51
C ARG A 715 24.04 -29.27 34.90
N ASP A 716 24.74 -28.88 35.96
CA ASP A 716 24.35 -29.08 37.33
C ASP A 716 23.03 -28.35 37.67
N HIS A 717 22.89 -27.12 37.15
CA HIS A 717 21.64 -26.35 37.28
C HIS A 717 20.45 -27.05 36.61
N TYR A 718 20.52 -27.31 35.32
CA TYR A 718 19.38 -27.83 34.56
C TYR A 718 19.07 -29.30 34.88
N SER A 719 20.01 -30.05 35.41
CA SER A 719 19.75 -31.40 35.93
C SER A 719 18.91 -31.34 37.24
N LYS A 720 19.12 -30.29 38.05
CA LYS A 720 18.34 -30.08 39.30
C LYS A 720 16.99 -29.40 39.05
N THR A 721 16.90 -28.59 37.96
CA THR A 721 15.69 -27.85 37.61
C THR A 721 15.21 -28.19 36.20
N PRO A 722 14.70 -29.40 35.92
CA PRO A 722 14.24 -29.80 34.58
C PRO A 722 13.13 -28.91 34.01
N ALA A 723 12.30 -28.30 34.89
CA ALA A 723 11.28 -27.35 34.46
C ALA A 723 11.86 -26.09 33.77
N ASP A 724 12.99 -25.58 34.28
CA ASP A 724 13.67 -24.44 33.71
C ASP A 724 14.28 -24.78 32.33
N ALA A 725 14.82 -26.02 32.20
CA ALA A 725 15.29 -26.52 30.91
C ALA A 725 14.14 -26.59 29.91
N GLU A 726 12.98 -27.07 30.33
CA GLU A 726 11.81 -27.16 29.46
C GLU A 726 11.27 -25.77 29.05
N ALA A 727 11.27 -24.81 29.95
CA ALA A 727 10.86 -23.43 29.69
C ALA A 727 11.82 -22.75 28.68
N LEU A 728 13.13 -22.90 28.87
CA LEU A 728 14.14 -22.34 27.98
C LEU A 728 14.01 -22.91 26.56
N LEU A 729 13.83 -24.22 26.42
CA LEU A 729 13.79 -24.87 25.12
C LEU A 729 12.49 -24.57 24.34
N LYS A 730 11.45 -24.03 24.97
CA LYS A 730 10.23 -23.55 24.32
C LYS A 730 10.40 -22.17 23.65
N VAL A 731 11.50 -21.47 23.91
CA VAL A 731 11.73 -20.16 23.30
C VAL A 731 11.99 -20.32 21.81
N GLY A 732 11.26 -19.54 21.00
CA GLY A 732 11.34 -19.57 19.54
C GLY A 732 10.42 -20.61 18.90
N GLU A 733 10.27 -20.53 17.58
CA GLU A 733 9.34 -21.39 16.80
C GLU A 733 10.03 -22.58 16.13
N SER A 734 11.36 -22.59 16.02
CA SER A 734 12.06 -23.73 15.41
C SER A 734 11.92 -24.99 16.28
N PRO A 735 11.63 -26.17 15.68
CA PRO A 735 11.44 -27.37 16.43
C PRO A 735 12.70 -27.79 17.21
N VAL A 736 12.52 -28.27 18.42
CA VAL A 736 13.57 -28.84 19.27
C VAL A 736 13.90 -30.25 18.80
N ASP A 737 15.18 -30.62 18.76
CA ASP A 737 15.56 -32.02 18.48
C ASP A 737 15.17 -32.93 19.64
N ALA A 738 14.13 -33.73 19.43
CA ALA A 738 13.58 -34.64 20.43
C ALA A 738 14.53 -35.78 20.86
N LYS A 739 15.64 -35.98 20.13
CA LYS A 739 16.63 -37.01 20.46
C LYS A 739 17.61 -36.56 21.54
N LEU A 740 17.68 -35.27 21.81
CA LEU A 740 18.60 -34.70 22.80
C LEU A 740 17.95 -34.64 24.18
N ALA A 741 18.72 -34.98 25.21
CA ALA A 741 18.28 -34.81 26.58
C ALA A 741 18.06 -33.32 26.91
N LYS A 742 16.85 -32.96 27.36
CA LYS A 742 16.46 -31.57 27.60
C LYS A 742 17.42 -30.80 28.52
N PRO A 743 17.84 -31.33 29.68
CA PRO A 743 18.79 -30.64 30.57
C PRO A 743 20.14 -30.39 29.91
N GLU A 744 20.64 -31.33 29.13
CA GLU A 744 21.88 -31.23 28.40
C GLU A 744 21.79 -30.14 27.31
N LEU A 745 20.74 -30.22 26.49
CA LEU A 745 20.53 -29.21 25.46
C LEU A 745 20.34 -27.80 26.05
N ALA A 746 19.65 -27.67 27.19
CA ALA A 746 19.49 -26.38 27.87
C ALA A 746 20.83 -25.82 28.37
N ALA A 747 21.70 -26.66 28.95
CA ALA A 747 23.02 -26.27 29.37
C ALA A 747 23.87 -25.76 28.19
N TRP A 748 23.90 -26.48 27.10
CA TRP A 748 24.59 -26.05 25.87
C TRP A 748 23.98 -24.81 25.22
N THR A 749 22.67 -24.65 25.27
CA THR A 749 21.97 -23.46 24.78
C THR A 749 22.43 -22.23 25.52
N MET A 750 22.44 -22.27 26.86
CA MET A 750 22.87 -21.13 27.67
C MET A 750 24.35 -20.85 27.54
N LEU A 751 25.18 -21.87 27.47
CA LEU A 751 26.61 -21.67 27.18
C LEU A 751 26.82 -20.98 25.83
N THR A 752 26.13 -21.44 24.80
CA THR A 752 26.22 -20.82 23.46
C THR A 752 25.72 -19.39 23.47
N ASN A 753 24.64 -19.10 24.23
CA ASN A 753 24.12 -17.76 24.41
C ASN A 753 25.11 -16.83 25.13
N GLN A 754 25.80 -17.32 26.19
CA GLN A 754 26.88 -16.58 26.83
C GLN A 754 28.03 -16.30 25.87
N LEU A 755 28.39 -17.27 25.02
CA LEU A 755 29.43 -17.07 24.02
C LEU A 755 29.04 -16.07 22.93
N PHE A 756 27.77 -16.02 22.51
CA PHE A 756 27.26 -14.95 21.63
C PHE A 756 27.39 -13.56 22.23
N ASN A 757 27.41 -13.42 23.56
CA ASN A 757 27.52 -12.15 24.26
C ASN A 757 28.97 -11.70 24.53
N LEU A 758 29.97 -12.47 24.08
CA LEU A 758 31.36 -12.06 24.17
C LEU A 758 31.62 -10.79 23.36
N ASP A 759 32.41 -9.88 23.93
CA ASP A 759 32.79 -8.63 23.26
C ASP A 759 33.47 -8.89 21.89
N GLU A 760 34.25 -9.95 21.75
CA GLU A 760 34.87 -10.37 20.48
C GLU A 760 33.83 -10.77 19.42
N VAL A 761 32.69 -11.31 19.82
CA VAL A 761 31.58 -11.71 18.94
C VAL A 761 30.74 -10.51 18.50
N LEU A 762 30.56 -9.54 19.39
CA LEU A 762 29.74 -8.35 19.17
C LEU A 762 30.48 -7.21 18.44
N ASN A 763 31.79 -7.36 18.24
CA ASN A 763 32.62 -6.40 17.51
C ASN A 763 33.22 -7.07 16.26
N LYS A 764 33.39 -6.26 15.21
CA LYS A 764 34.09 -6.63 14.00
C LYS A 764 35.57 -6.28 14.12
#